data_52de58b9390f58728a565fece3618b7c
#
_entry.id   52de58b9390f58728a565fece3618b7c
#
_cell.length_a   1.000
_cell.length_b   1.000
_cell.length_c   1.000
_cell.angle_alpha   90.00
_cell.angle_beta   90.00
_cell.angle_gamma   90.00
#
_symmetry.space_group_name_H-M   'P 1'
#
loop_
_entity.id
_entity.type
_entity.pdbx_description
1 polymer ?
#
loop_
_entity_poly.entity_id
_entity_poly.type
_entity_poly.pdbx_seq_one_letter_code
_entity_poly.pdbx_strand_id
1 'polypeptide(L)'
;MESIIQQINQLRATLRHHEYQYHVLDAPEVPDAEYDRLMRELRELESAHPELITADSPTQRVGAAPLAAFDQVRHEVPMLSLDNVFDEESFLAFYKRVQDRLKSSDPLTFCCELKLDGLAVSLLYEDGELVRAATRGDGTTGENITSNVRTIRAIPLRLTGDNIPRRLEVRGEVFMPQAGFEQMNEEARRKDGKVFANPRNAAAGSLRQLDPRITAKRPLTFFCYGVGLLEGGELPRSHFERLMQFKAWGLPVSDRAQRRTGSEEVLAFYRQVERDRAQLGFDIDGVVIKIDDIDLQETLGFVARAPRWATAFKFPAQEQITVVREVEFQVGRTGAITPVARLEPVLVAGVTVSNATLHNADEIERLGLRIGDTVIVRRAGDVIPQVVGVLEDRRPQDAREVVFPLRCPVCGSDVERVEGEAVARCTGGLICGAQRKEALKHFVSRRALDVEGMGDKIIEQLVDKEYVKNPADLFRLSAGILTGLDRMGPKSAQNLVNALEKSKQTTFARFLYALGIREVGEATAANLAAHFGSLEKLFAADIEALKEVPDVGEVVAKHTRNFLDEALNQQVINELVGAEIGIHWPAPVVVAAEEIDSPFAGKTVVLTGSLSQLSRDEAKDRLTALGAKVSGSVSKKTDLVIAGEAAGSKLAKAQELGIAVIDEAEMIRLLGE
;
A
#
# COMPACT_ATOMS: atom_id res chain seq x y z
N MET A 1 -3.10 -0.38 49.84
CA MET A 1 -4.48 -0.34 49.38
C MET A 1 -4.79 0.94 48.61
N GLU A 2 -4.45 2.12 49.11
CA GLU A 2 -4.68 3.38 48.45
C GLU A 2 -3.96 3.49 47.07
N SER A 3 -2.74 2.97 46.95
CA SER A 3 -2.00 2.90 45.69
C SER A 3 -2.69 2.01 44.62
N ILE A 4 -3.31 0.93 45.03
CA ILE A 4 -4.06 0.01 44.17
C ILE A 4 -5.33 0.69 43.68
N ILE A 5 -6.05 1.41 44.55
CA ILE A 5 -7.24 2.18 44.17
C ILE A 5 -6.91 3.25 43.16
N GLN A 6 -5.79 3.96 43.33
CA GLN A 6 -5.32 4.97 42.35
C GLN A 6 -4.98 4.33 41.01
N GLN A 7 -4.29 3.19 41.02
CA GLN A 7 -3.93 2.45 39.82
C GLN A 7 -5.19 1.97 39.06
N ILE A 8 -6.16 1.40 39.77
CA ILE A 8 -7.43 0.96 39.16
C ILE A 8 -8.18 2.16 38.55
N ASN A 9 -8.29 3.26 39.28
CA ASN A 9 -8.99 4.45 38.79
C ASN A 9 -8.31 5.06 37.56
N GLN A 10 -6.99 5.06 37.52
CA GLN A 10 -6.23 5.53 36.35
C GLN A 10 -6.42 4.62 35.14
N LEU A 11 -6.39 3.30 35.33
CA LEU A 11 -6.66 2.34 34.25
C LEU A 11 -8.08 2.50 33.69
N ARG A 12 -9.07 2.66 34.59
CA ARG A 12 -10.46 2.90 34.17
C ARG A 12 -10.60 4.18 33.34
N ALA A 13 -9.98 5.27 33.77
CA ALA A 13 -10.00 6.53 33.05
C ALA A 13 -9.34 6.41 31.68
N THR A 14 -8.18 5.76 31.61
CA THR A 14 -7.45 5.54 30.36
C THR A 14 -8.25 4.65 29.40
N LEU A 15 -8.83 3.56 29.89
CA LEU A 15 -9.65 2.66 29.08
C LEU A 15 -10.92 3.34 28.57
N ARG A 16 -11.60 4.15 29.40
CA ARG A 16 -12.77 4.93 28.97
C ARG A 16 -12.40 5.92 27.87
N HIS A 17 -11.25 6.57 27.99
CA HIS A 17 -10.74 7.47 26.95
C HIS A 17 -10.50 6.71 25.63
N HIS A 18 -9.83 5.55 25.67
CA HIS A 18 -9.59 4.75 24.49
C HIS A 18 -10.87 4.16 23.90
N GLU A 19 -11.82 3.76 24.72
CA GLU A 19 -13.14 3.30 24.26
C GLU A 19 -13.89 4.44 23.54
N TYR A 20 -13.84 5.65 24.08
CA TYR A 20 -14.45 6.81 23.46
C TYR A 20 -13.79 7.15 22.12
N GLN A 21 -12.46 7.16 22.06
CA GLN A 21 -11.71 7.40 20.82
C GLN A 21 -12.04 6.33 19.75
N TYR A 22 -12.13 5.11 20.16
CA TYR A 22 -12.34 3.96 19.27
C TYR A 22 -13.79 3.85 18.78
N HIS A 23 -14.74 3.78 19.74
CA HIS A 23 -16.14 3.51 19.42
C HIS A 23 -16.96 4.75 19.04
N VAL A 24 -16.60 5.91 19.55
CA VAL A 24 -17.37 7.13 19.35
C VAL A 24 -16.75 8.05 18.32
N LEU A 25 -15.45 8.31 18.38
CA LEU A 25 -14.76 9.24 17.49
C LEU A 25 -14.13 8.58 16.27
N ASP A 26 -14.06 7.23 16.19
CA ASP A 26 -13.36 6.47 15.15
C ASP A 26 -11.92 6.95 14.92
N ALA A 27 -11.27 7.37 15.99
CA ALA A 27 -9.91 7.88 15.98
C ALA A 27 -9.11 7.26 17.12
N PRO A 28 -8.86 5.92 17.08
CA PRO A 28 -8.09 5.27 18.13
C PRO A 28 -6.67 5.83 18.19
N GLU A 29 -6.22 6.12 19.39
CA GLU A 29 -4.86 6.64 19.65
C GLU A 29 -3.86 5.52 19.87
N VAL A 30 -4.32 4.33 20.23
CA VAL A 30 -3.48 3.15 20.51
C VAL A 30 -3.99 1.95 19.72
N PRO A 31 -3.10 0.98 19.38
CA PRO A 31 -3.54 -0.27 18.74
C PRO A 31 -4.36 -1.13 19.71
N ASP A 32 -5.16 -2.03 19.14
CA ASP A 32 -6.00 -2.96 19.91
C ASP A 32 -5.20 -3.77 20.94
N ALA A 33 -3.97 -4.16 20.61
CA ALA A 33 -3.10 -4.89 21.51
C ALA A 33 -2.81 -4.13 22.80
N GLU A 34 -2.61 -2.81 22.72
CA GLU A 34 -2.41 -1.99 23.93
C GLU A 34 -3.70 -1.86 24.74
N TYR A 35 -4.83 -1.66 24.07
CA TYR A 35 -6.14 -1.68 24.75
C TYR A 35 -6.38 -3.00 25.47
N ASP A 36 -6.13 -4.12 24.79
CA ASP A 36 -6.28 -5.46 25.39
C ASP A 36 -5.33 -5.66 26.58
N ARG A 37 -4.10 -5.15 26.50
CA ARG A 37 -3.13 -5.20 27.60
C ARG A 37 -3.63 -4.44 28.82
N LEU A 38 -4.12 -3.22 28.61
CA LEU A 38 -4.67 -2.38 29.69
C LEU A 38 -5.91 -3.03 30.32
N MET A 39 -6.77 -3.61 29.51
CA MET A 39 -7.97 -4.31 29.98
C MET A 39 -7.62 -5.54 30.84
N ARG A 40 -6.61 -6.33 30.42
CA ARG A 40 -6.12 -7.47 31.20
C ARG A 40 -5.55 -7.03 32.54
N GLU A 41 -4.76 -5.97 32.55
CA GLU A 41 -4.19 -5.41 33.78
C GLU A 41 -5.29 -4.99 34.75
N LEU A 42 -6.34 -4.31 34.26
CA LEU A 42 -7.48 -3.94 35.10
C LEU A 42 -8.24 -5.16 35.63
N ARG A 43 -8.50 -6.17 34.79
CA ARG A 43 -9.17 -7.41 35.21
C ARG A 43 -8.39 -8.14 36.29
N GLU A 44 -7.07 -8.22 36.16
CA GLU A 44 -6.21 -8.86 37.16
C GLU A 44 -6.29 -8.14 38.50
N LEU A 45 -6.25 -6.80 38.50
CA LEU A 45 -6.38 -6.00 39.72
C LEU A 45 -7.78 -6.14 40.36
N GLU A 46 -8.84 -6.10 39.55
CA GLU A 46 -10.19 -6.28 40.02
C GLU A 46 -10.43 -7.70 40.54
N SER A 47 -9.85 -8.73 39.94
CA SER A 47 -9.95 -10.11 40.40
C SER A 47 -9.22 -10.33 41.73
N ALA A 48 -8.09 -9.64 41.94
CA ALA A 48 -7.36 -9.65 43.19
C ALA A 48 -8.07 -8.86 44.31
N HIS A 49 -8.90 -7.88 43.92
CA HIS A 49 -9.63 -7.00 44.84
C HIS A 49 -11.11 -6.89 44.42
N PRO A 50 -11.92 -7.98 44.58
CA PRO A 50 -13.31 -7.99 44.13
C PRO A 50 -14.19 -6.89 44.74
N GLU A 51 -13.84 -6.41 45.90
CA GLU A 51 -14.54 -5.32 46.62
C GLU A 51 -14.42 -3.97 45.90
N LEU A 52 -13.44 -3.82 44.98
CA LEU A 52 -13.21 -2.60 44.21
C LEU A 52 -13.92 -2.63 42.86
N ILE A 53 -14.56 -3.71 42.47
CA ILE A 53 -15.31 -3.80 41.21
C ILE A 53 -16.55 -2.89 41.30
N THR A 54 -16.69 -2.01 40.28
CA THR A 54 -17.85 -1.13 40.15
C THR A 54 -18.65 -1.49 38.91
N ALA A 55 -19.96 -1.24 38.94
CA ALA A 55 -20.84 -1.52 37.80
C ALA A 55 -20.49 -0.74 36.53
N ASP A 56 -19.84 0.40 36.68
CA ASP A 56 -19.40 1.29 35.57
C ASP A 56 -17.97 1.02 35.11
N SER A 57 -17.29 0.01 35.69
CA SER A 57 -15.94 -0.37 35.19
C SER A 57 -15.98 -0.77 33.72
N PRO A 58 -14.98 -0.43 32.92
CA PRO A 58 -14.84 -0.92 31.53
C PRO A 58 -14.91 -2.45 31.42
N THR A 59 -14.54 -3.17 32.46
CA THR A 59 -14.64 -4.65 32.50
C THR A 59 -16.09 -5.15 32.54
N GLN A 60 -17.07 -4.29 32.88
CA GLN A 60 -18.47 -4.61 33.03
C GLN A 60 -19.36 -4.09 31.90
N ARG A 61 -18.80 -3.44 30.91
CA ARG A 61 -19.56 -2.85 29.78
C ARG A 61 -18.91 -3.11 28.45
N VAL A 62 -19.68 -2.91 27.37
CA VAL A 62 -19.25 -3.03 25.97
C VAL A 62 -19.17 -1.62 25.35
N GLY A 63 -18.05 -1.31 24.72
CA GLY A 63 -17.89 -0.10 23.95
C GLY A 63 -18.10 1.21 24.72
N ALA A 64 -18.47 2.27 24.01
CA ALA A 64 -18.70 3.59 24.55
C ALA A 64 -20.08 4.14 24.15
N ALA A 65 -20.56 5.15 24.86
CA ALA A 65 -21.84 5.81 24.53
C ALA A 65 -21.78 6.42 23.10
N PRO A 66 -22.88 6.33 22.32
CA PRO A 66 -22.90 6.86 20.96
C PRO A 66 -22.85 8.40 20.91
N LEU A 67 -22.37 8.94 19.78
CA LEU A 67 -22.37 10.38 19.52
C LEU A 67 -23.78 10.92 19.38
N ALA A 68 -24.02 12.12 19.94
CA ALA A 68 -25.31 12.81 19.83
C ALA A 68 -25.65 13.30 18.41
N ALA A 69 -24.65 13.34 17.49
CA ALA A 69 -24.84 13.74 16.10
C ALA A 69 -25.69 12.77 15.28
N PHE A 70 -25.77 11.52 15.71
CA PHE A 70 -26.63 10.49 15.11
C PHE A 70 -27.81 10.20 16.01
N ASP A 71 -28.97 9.87 15.41
CA ASP A 71 -30.10 9.35 16.17
C ASP A 71 -29.67 8.07 16.89
N GLN A 72 -30.17 7.88 18.08
CA GLN A 72 -29.83 6.72 18.89
C GLN A 72 -30.81 5.57 18.64
N VAL A 73 -30.30 4.35 18.67
CA VAL A 73 -31.09 3.13 18.55
C VAL A 73 -30.83 2.28 19.79
N ARG A 74 -31.87 1.99 20.54
CA ARG A 74 -31.79 1.04 21.63
C ARG A 74 -31.92 -0.37 21.09
N HIS A 75 -30.94 -1.24 21.38
CA HIS A 75 -30.97 -2.65 21.01
C HIS A 75 -31.97 -3.40 21.87
N GLU A 76 -32.96 -4.04 21.25
CA GLU A 76 -33.90 -4.88 21.97
C GLU A 76 -33.23 -6.12 22.59
N VAL A 77 -32.21 -6.64 21.88
CA VAL A 77 -31.30 -7.67 22.41
C VAL A 77 -29.91 -7.04 22.50
N PRO A 78 -29.27 -6.99 23.67
CA PRO A 78 -27.95 -6.38 23.80
C PRO A 78 -26.92 -7.01 22.88
N MET A 79 -26.05 -6.16 22.30
CA MET A 79 -24.90 -6.57 21.52
C MET A 79 -23.69 -6.70 22.46
N LEU A 80 -23.26 -7.91 22.70
CA LEU A 80 -22.17 -8.21 23.63
C LEU A 80 -20.83 -8.29 22.90
N SER A 81 -19.73 -8.10 23.61
CA SER A 81 -18.39 -8.39 23.14
C SER A 81 -18.06 -9.87 23.35
N LEU A 82 -16.92 -10.31 22.83
CA LEU A 82 -16.38 -11.65 23.07
C LEU A 82 -15.19 -11.56 24.02
N ASP A 83 -15.05 -12.55 24.91
CA ASP A 83 -13.80 -12.73 25.65
C ASP A 83 -12.71 -13.22 24.68
N ASN A 84 -11.46 -12.91 25.00
CA ASN A 84 -10.32 -13.24 24.16
C ASN A 84 -9.48 -14.36 24.76
N VAL A 85 -8.94 -15.20 23.89
CA VAL A 85 -7.81 -16.07 24.19
C VAL A 85 -6.70 -15.76 23.19
N PHE A 86 -5.44 -15.91 23.61
CA PHE A 86 -4.28 -15.47 22.82
C PHE A 86 -3.31 -16.60 22.48
N ASP A 87 -3.48 -17.76 23.11
CA ASP A 87 -2.63 -18.94 22.90
C ASP A 87 -3.43 -20.24 23.06
N GLU A 88 -2.79 -21.35 22.68
CA GLU A 88 -3.43 -22.67 22.75
C GLU A 88 -3.79 -23.07 24.18
N GLU A 89 -2.95 -22.73 25.14
CA GLU A 89 -3.19 -23.02 26.56
C GLU A 89 -4.48 -22.34 27.08
N SER A 90 -4.63 -21.06 26.78
CA SER A 90 -5.82 -20.28 27.13
C SER A 90 -7.09 -20.82 26.46
N PHE A 91 -6.97 -21.23 25.19
CA PHE A 91 -8.08 -21.88 24.50
C PHE A 91 -8.46 -23.20 25.13
N LEU A 92 -7.51 -24.04 25.47
CA LEU A 92 -7.78 -25.33 26.14
C LEU A 92 -8.42 -25.13 27.53
N ALA A 93 -8.03 -24.07 28.23
CA ALA A 93 -8.67 -23.69 29.49
C ALA A 93 -10.13 -23.26 29.28
N PHE A 94 -10.41 -22.49 28.23
CA PHE A 94 -11.78 -22.15 27.83
C PHE A 94 -12.60 -23.41 27.50
N TYR A 95 -12.05 -24.32 26.71
CA TYR A 95 -12.68 -25.59 26.33
C TYR A 95 -13.06 -26.39 27.56
N LYS A 96 -12.14 -26.51 28.50
CA LYS A 96 -12.38 -27.22 29.76
C LYS A 96 -13.45 -26.55 30.63
N ARG A 97 -13.44 -25.22 30.73
CA ARG A 97 -14.49 -24.49 31.48
C ARG A 97 -15.87 -24.75 30.93
N VAL A 98 -16.01 -24.82 29.60
CA VAL A 98 -17.29 -25.14 28.95
C VAL A 98 -17.73 -26.56 29.29
N GLN A 99 -16.82 -27.53 29.17
CA GLN A 99 -17.12 -28.93 29.56
C GLN A 99 -17.54 -29.04 31.03
N ASP A 100 -16.81 -28.40 31.93
CA ASP A 100 -17.10 -28.42 33.36
C ASP A 100 -18.47 -27.82 33.66
N ARG A 101 -18.81 -26.71 33.01
CA ARG A 101 -20.12 -26.07 33.20
C ARG A 101 -21.26 -26.90 32.62
N LEU A 102 -21.04 -27.65 31.56
CA LEU A 102 -21.98 -28.60 30.97
C LEU A 102 -22.01 -29.95 31.73
N LYS A 103 -21.09 -30.13 32.66
CA LYS A 103 -20.92 -31.38 33.41
C LYS A 103 -20.75 -32.60 32.52
N SER A 104 -19.96 -32.45 31.46
CA SER A 104 -19.70 -33.46 30.45
C SER A 104 -18.23 -33.45 30.06
N SER A 105 -17.69 -34.61 29.74
CA SER A 105 -16.36 -34.77 29.13
C SER A 105 -16.43 -35.10 27.64
N ASP A 106 -17.63 -35.05 27.05
CA ASP A 106 -17.80 -35.29 25.63
C ASP A 106 -17.13 -34.20 24.80
N PRO A 107 -16.61 -34.53 23.62
CA PRO A 107 -16.08 -33.53 22.70
C PRO A 107 -17.13 -32.47 22.33
N LEU A 108 -16.72 -31.19 22.33
CA LEU A 108 -17.59 -30.08 22.00
C LEU A 108 -17.53 -29.79 20.49
N THR A 109 -18.69 -29.49 19.90
CA THR A 109 -18.79 -29.05 18.52
C THR A 109 -18.94 -27.53 18.45
N PHE A 110 -18.08 -26.90 17.68
CA PHE A 110 -18.06 -25.45 17.51
C PHE A 110 -18.34 -25.06 16.07
N CYS A 111 -18.96 -23.90 15.88
CA CYS A 111 -18.91 -23.16 14.64
C CYS A 111 -17.70 -22.23 14.72
N CYS A 112 -16.75 -22.40 13.80
CA CYS A 112 -15.53 -21.63 13.75
C CYS A 112 -15.61 -20.64 12.58
N GLU A 113 -15.37 -19.38 12.84
CA GLU A 113 -15.55 -18.28 11.88
C GLU A 113 -14.32 -17.38 11.89
N LEU A 114 -14.16 -16.58 10.83
CA LEU A 114 -13.15 -15.52 10.81
C LEU A 114 -13.56 -14.41 11.78
N LYS A 115 -12.59 -13.87 12.52
CA LYS A 115 -12.79 -12.66 13.29
C LYS A 115 -12.46 -11.46 12.42
N LEU A 116 -13.49 -10.91 11.80
CA LEU A 116 -13.37 -9.79 10.88
C LEU A 116 -12.97 -8.51 11.63
N ASP A 117 -12.06 -7.77 11.05
CA ASP A 117 -11.57 -6.51 11.62
C ASP A 117 -12.24 -5.33 10.93
N GLY A 118 -13.38 -4.94 11.45
CA GLY A 118 -14.23 -3.89 10.91
C GLY A 118 -15.11 -3.27 11.99
N LEU A 119 -16.33 -2.92 11.62
CA LEU A 119 -17.34 -2.35 12.51
C LEU A 119 -18.54 -3.28 12.65
N ALA A 120 -18.88 -3.67 13.87
CA ALA A 120 -20.06 -4.48 14.15
C ALA A 120 -21.34 -3.67 13.93
N VAL A 121 -22.27 -4.23 13.18
CA VAL A 121 -23.56 -3.60 12.88
C VAL A 121 -24.72 -4.54 13.11
N SER A 122 -25.87 -3.96 13.43
CA SER A 122 -27.14 -4.63 13.55
C SER A 122 -28.05 -4.19 12.41
N LEU A 123 -28.64 -5.16 11.70
CA LEU A 123 -29.56 -4.92 10.58
C LEU A 123 -30.93 -5.49 10.98
N LEU A 124 -31.94 -4.62 11.06
CA LEU A 124 -33.31 -5.05 11.33
C LEU A 124 -34.10 -5.17 10.03
N TYR A 125 -34.59 -6.37 9.76
CA TYR A 125 -35.49 -6.68 8.65
C TYR A 125 -36.91 -6.90 9.17
N GLU A 126 -37.87 -6.24 8.58
CA GLU A 126 -39.30 -6.48 8.84
C GLU A 126 -39.96 -6.96 7.55
N ASP A 127 -40.58 -8.12 7.61
CA ASP A 127 -41.18 -8.78 6.43
C ASP A 127 -40.19 -8.87 5.25
N GLY A 128 -38.91 -9.10 5.56
CA GLY A 128 -37.83 -9.20 4.60
C GLY A 128 -37.24 -7.88 4.13
N GLU A 129 -37.77 -6.74 4.52
CA GLU A 129 -37.24 -5.42 4.16
C GLU A 129 -36.32 -4.86 5.24
N LEU A 130 -35.17 -4.31 4.81
CA LEU A 130 -34.26 -3.60 5.72
C LEU A 130 -34.91 -2.27 6.13
N VAL A 131 -35.25 -2.17 7.43
CA VAL A 131 -35.91 -0.98 7.98
C VAL A 131 -35.00 -0.15 8.85
N ARG A 132 -33.97 -0.75 9.46
CA ARG A 132 -33.07 -0.03 10.34
C ARG A 132 -31.71 -0.72 10.44
N ALA A 133 -30.64 0.09 10.49
CA ALA A 133 -29.30 -0.38 10.79
C ALA A 133 -28.68 0.48 11.89
N ALA A 134 -27.95 -0.15 12.80
CA ALA A 134 -27.35 0.52 13.92
C ALA A 134 -25.95 -0.01 14.21
N THR A 135 -25.08 0.86 14.76
CA THR A 135 -23.81 0.44 15.34
C THR A 135 -24.04 -0.26 16.68
N ARG A 136 -23.05 -0.97 17.18
CA ARG A 136 -23.12 -1.60 18.49
C ARG A 136 -23.23 -0.56 19.62
N GLY A 137 -22.49 0.56 19.50
CA GLY A 137 -22.41 1.57 20.57
C GLY A 137 -21.85 0.99 21.86
N ASP A 138 -22.56 1.19 22.96
CA ASP A 138 -22.23 0.61 24.28
C ASP A 138 -22.82 -0.81 24.49
N GLY A 139 -23.37 -1.40 23.43
CA GLY A 139 -24.04 -2.71 23.47
C GLY A 139 -25.52 -2.62 23.77
N THR A 140 -25.98 -1.57 24.43
CA THR A 140 -27.40 -1.29 24.74
C THR A 140 -27.99 -0.25 23.77
N THR A 141 -27.25 0.78 23.47
CA THR A 141 -27.64 1.88 22.58
C THR A 141 -26.55 2.13 21.53
N GLY A 142 -26.93 2.11 20.27
CA GLY A 142 -26.06 2.41 19.13
C GLY A 142 -26.51 3.62 18.36
N GLU A 143 -25.81 3.95 17.30
CA GLU A 143 -26.12 5.04 16.39
C GLU A 143 -26.91 4.51 15.20
N ASN A 144 -27.94 5.25 14.77
CA ASN A 144 -28.70 4.92 13.57
C ASN A 144 -27.88 5.29 12.33
N ILE A 145 -27.47 4.26 11.59
CA ILE A 145 -26.67 4.40 10.36
C ILE A 145 -27.39 3.83 9.14
N THR A 146 -28.71 3.76 9.19
CA THR A 146 -29.53 3.13 8.15
C THR A 146 -29.25 3.70 6.76
N SER A 147 -29.22 5.01 6.62
CA SER A 147 -28.97 5.67 5.32
C SER A 147 -27.60 5.29 4.73
N ASN A 148 -26.58 5.19 5.58
CA ASN A 148 -25.23 4.83 5.15
C ASN A 148 -25.15 3.33 4.77
N VAL A 149 -25.72 2.48 5.59
CA VAL A 149 -25.76 1.03 5.32
C VAL A 149 -26.49 0.70 4.02
N ARG A 150 -27.55 1.43 3.69
CA ARG A 150 -28.28 1.24 2.43
C ARG A 150 -27.42 1.45 1.19
N THR A 151 -26.30 2.15 1.30
CA THR A 151 -25.35 2.36 0.19
C THR A 151 -24.39 1.20 -0.01
N ILE A 152 -24.29 0.27 0.93
CA ILE A 152 -23.38 -0.89 0.85
C ILE A 152 -24.06 -1.98 0.02
N ARG A 153 -23.53 -2.21 -1.19
CA ARG A 153 -24.16 -3.14 -2.16
C ARG A 153 -24.24 -4.58 -1.68
N ALA A 154 -23.28 -5.02 -0.85
CA ALA A 154 -23.27 -6.38 -0.29
C ALA A 154 -24.44 -6.64 0.66
N ILE A 155 -25.03 -5.60 1.26
CA ILE A 155 -26.15 -5.72 2.19
C ILE A 155 -27.45 -5.66 1.42
N PRO A 156 -28.26 -6.75 1.41
CA PRO A 156 -29.53 -6.75 0.71
C PRO A 156 -30.54 -5.81 1.38
N LEU A 157 -31.23 -5.00 0.58
CA LEU A 157 -32.33 -4.17 1.06
C LEU A 157 -33.60 -5.01 1.27
N ARG A 158 -33.67 -6.17 0.64
CA ARG A 158 -34.75 -7.15 0.76
C ARG A 158 -34.16 -8.57 0.80
N LEU A 159 -34.56 -9.33 1.79
CA LEU A 159 -34.24 -10.76 1.86
C LEU A 159 -35.13 -11.53 0.88
N THR A 160 -34.58 -12.61 0.32
CA THR A 160 -35.27 -13.48 -0.62
C THR A 160 -35.31 -14.91 -0.12
N GLY A 161 -36.25 -15.70 -0.60
CA GLY A 161 -36.41 -17.09 -0.18
C GLY A 161 -37.65 -17.29 0.67
N ASP A 162 -37.73 -18.46 1.32
CA ASP A 162 -38.88 -18.92 2.06
C ASP A 162 -38.72 -18.80 3.57
N ASN A 163 -39.83 -18.67 4.27
CA ASN A 163 -39.90 -18.70 5.72
C ASN A 163 -39.11 -17.58 6.42
N ILE A 164 -39.04 -16.42 5.78
CA ILE A 164 -38.38 -15.24 6.38
C ILE A 164 -39.20 -14.80 7.61
N PRO A 165 -38.57 -14.68 8.80
CA PRO A 165 -39.26 -14.21 9.98
C PRO A 165 -39.85 -12.81 9.79
N ARG A 166 -40.97 -12.54 10.48
CA ARG A 166 -41.63 -11.23 10.43
C ARG A 166 -40.68 -10.10 10.88
N ARG A 167 -39.93 -10.30 11.97
CA ARG A 167 -38.89 -9.39 12.45
C ARG A 167 -37.62 -10.19 12.70
N LEU A 168 -36.57 -9.81 12.01
CA LEU A 168 -35.26 -10.47 12.10
C LEU A 168 -34.17 -9.41 12.20
N GLU A 169 -33.45 -9.41 13.33
CA GLU A 169 -32.24 -8.62 13.48
C GLU A 169 -31.03 -9.50 13.20
N VAL A 170 -30.30 -9.14 12.14
CA VAL A 170 -29.08 -9.82 11.74
C VAL A 170 -27.88 -9.01 12.19
N ARG A 171 -26.86 -9.66 12.68
CA ARG A 171 -25.62 -9.03 13.12
C ARG A 171 -24.46 -9.47 12.25
N GLY A 172 -23.59 -8.54 11.98
CA GLY A 172 -22.42 -8.80 11.15
C GLY A 172 -21.38 -7.71 11.24
N GLU A 173 -20.40 -7.81 10.38
CA GLU A 173 -19.27 -6.88 10.33
C GLU A 173 -19.22 -6.18 8.99
N VAL A 174 -19.19 -4.85 9.01
CA VAL A 174 -18.83 -4.04 7.85
C VAL A 174 -17.33 -3.84 7.88
N PHE A 175 -16.67 -4.13 6.77
CA PHE A 175 -15.22 -4.02 6.68
C PHE A 175 -14.80 -3.54 5.30
N MET A 176 -13.54 -3.13 5.17
CA MET A 176 -12.98 -2.64 3.92
C MET A 176 -11.88 -3.59 3.44
N PRO A 177 -12.00 -4.18 2.24
CA PRO A 177 -10.93 -4.99 1.66
C PRO A 177 -9.63 -4.19 1.48
N GLN A 178 -8.49 -4.88 1.58
CA GLN A 178 -7.16 -4.25 1.53
C GLN A 178 -6.92 -3.46 0.24
N ALA A 179 -7.29 -4.02 -0.92
CA ALA A 179 -7.11 -3.35 -2.21
C ALA A 179 -7.85 -2.01 -2.30
N GLY A 180 -9.10 -1.99 -1.86
CA GLY A 180 -9.90 -0.76 -1.83
C GLY A 180 -9.37 0.27 -0.84
N PHE A 181 -8.89 -0.19 0.31
CA PHE A 181 -8.27 0.65 1.32
C PHE A 181 -7.00 1.33 0.79
N GLU A 182 -6.10 0.56 0.17
CA GLU A 182 -4.86 1.09 -0.39
C GLU A 182 -5.11 2.11 -1.50
N GLN A 183 -6.04 1.79 -2.40
CA GLN A 183 -6.42 2.72 -3.48
C GLN A 183 -7.02 4.02 -2.93
N MET A 184 -7.89 3.92 -1.95
CA MET A 184 -8.51 5.09 -1.31
C MET A 184 -7.48 5.98 -0.62
N ASN A 185 -6.55 5.39 0.13
CA ASN A 185 -5.49 6.14 0.80
C ASN A 185 -4.51 6.77 -0.19
N GLU A 186 -4.17 6.09 -1.27
CA GLU A 186 -3.31 6.64 -2.33
C GLU A 186 -3.97 7.86 -2.98
N GLU A 187 -5.25 7.78 -3.30
CA GLU A 187 -6.01 8.91 -3.84
C GLU A 187 -6.10 10.06 -2.84
N ALA A 188 -6.31 9.78 -1.56
CA ALA A 188 -6.34 10.78 -0.50
C ALA A 188 -5.01 11.50 -0.35
N ARG A 189 -3.88 10.79 -0.48
CA ARG A 189 -2.54 11.40 -0.46
C ARG A 189 -2.33 12.36 -1.62
N ARG A 190 -2.82 12.02 -2.81
CA ARG A 190 -2.74 12.91 -3.99
C ARG A 190 -3.54 14.20 -3.83
N LYS A 191 -4.62 14.17 -3.08
CA LYS A 191 -5.57 15.28 -2.90
C LYS A 191 -5.45 15.98 -1.55
N ASP A 192 -4.39 15.69 -0.77
CA ASP A 192 -4.22 16.16 0.61
C ASP A 192 -5.43 15.88 1.51
N GLY A 193 -6.13 14.77 1.25
CA GLY A 193 -7.25 14.32 2.05
C GLY A 193 -6.83 13.49 3.26
N LYS A 194 -7.83 13.08 4.04
CA LYS A 194 -7.61 12.26 5.23
C LYS A 194 -7.15 10.85 4.83
N VAL A 195 -5.99 10.45 5.34
CA VAL A 195 -5.45 9.10 5.22
C VAL A 195 -5.80 8.31 6.48
N PHE A 196 -6.33 7.10 6.32
CA PHE A 196 -6.66 6.22 7.44
C PHE A 196 -5.48 5.29 7.76
N ALA A 197 -5.28 5.01 9.04
CA ALA A 197 -4.17 4.19 9.51
C ALA A 197 -4.31 2.70 9.12
N ASN A 198 -5.54 2.19 9.09
CA ASN A 198 -5.81 0.80 8.77
C ASN A 198 -7.22 0.63 8.17
N PRO A 199 -7.53 -0.54 7.56
CA PRO A 199 -8.85 -0.79 6.96
C PRO A 199 -10.01 -0.68 7.93
N ARG A 200 -9.82 -1.02 9.20
CA ARG A 200 -10.85 -0.91 10.23
C ARG A 200 -11.27 0.54 10.47
N ASN A 201 -10.28 1.42 10.67
CA ASN A 201 -10.54 2.85 10.87
C ASN A 201 -11.21 3.45 9.63
N ALA A 202 -10.78 3.03 8.45
CA ALA A 202 -11.39 3.45 7.19
C ALA A 202 -12.85 3.00 7.08
N ALA A 203 -13.15 1.76 7.45
CA ALA A 203 -14.52 1.23 7.45
C ALA A 203 -15.41 1.99 8.45
N ALA A 204 -14.94 2.15 9.68
CA ALA A 204 -15.69 2.87 10.71
C ALA A 204 -15.93 4.33 10.33
N GLY A 205 -14.90 5.05 9.88
CA GLY A 205 -15.02 6.42 9.43
C GLY A 205 -15.89 6.60 8.19
N SER A 206 -15.91 5.62 7.30
CA SER A 206 -16.75 5.62 6.10
C SER A 206 -18.22 5.36 6.42
N LEU A 207 -18.49 4.51 7.40
CA LEU A 207 -19.86 4.14 7.79
C LEU A 207 -20.53 5.21 8.65
N ARG A 208 -19.76 6.00 9.39
CA ARG A 208 -20.26 7.03 10.30
C ARG A 208 -20.15 8.43 9.69
N GLN A 209 -20.63 8.58 8.44
CA GLN A 209 -20.75 9.85 7.74
C GLN A 209 -22.18 10.41 7.88
N LEU A 210 -22.31 11.70 8.10
CA LEU A 210 -23.61 12.36 8.11
C LEU A 210 -24.22 12.42 6.70
N ASP A 211 -23.37 12.48 5.67
CA ASP A 211 -23.78 12.45 4.28
C ASP A 211 -23.58 11.03 3.69
N PRO A 212 -24.66 10.29 3.40
CA PRO A 212 -24.56 8.93 2.87
C PRO A 212 -23.90 8.87 1.48
N ARG A 213 -23.81 9.98 0.74
CA ARG A 213 -23.12 10.01 -0.56
C ARG A 213 -21.62 9.77 -0.40
N ILE A 214 -21.03 10.16 0.72
CA ILE A 214 -19.63 9.87 1.03
C ILE A 214 -19.45 8.37 1.26
N THR A 215 -20.30 7.76 2.06
CA THR A 215 -20.30 6.31 2.31
C THR A 215 -20.48 5.52 1.02
N ALA A 216 -21.34 5.97 0.12
CA ALA A 216 -21.62 5.31 -1.16
C ALA A 216 -20.38 5.16 -2.06
N LYS A 217 -19.38 6.04 -1.91
CA LYS A 217 -18.12 6.00 -2.67
C LYS A 217 -17.05 5.12 -2.03
N ARG A 218 -17.30 4.59 -0.84
CA ARG A 218 -16.32 3.80 -0.11
C ARG A 218 -16.44 2.31 -0.45
N PRO A 219 -15.31 1.58 -0.59
CA PRO A 219 -15.31 0.17 -0.95
C PRO A 219 -15.62 -0.73 0.25
N LEU A 220 -16.81 -0.59 0.82
CA LEU A 220 -17.25 -1.36 1.98
C LEU A 220 -17.92 -2.66 1.55
N THR A 221 -17.76 -3.71 2.39
CA THR A 221 -18.47 -4.98 2.26
C THR A 221 -18.93 -5.46 3.63
N PHE A 222 -19.61 -6.62 3.66
CA PHE A 222 -20.27 -7.10 4.87
C PHE A 222 -20.30 -8.62 4.91
N PHE A 223 -20.09 -9.19 6.09
CA PHE A 223 -20.43 -10.59 6.38
C PHE A 223 -21.33 -10.66 7.61
N CYS A 224 -22.38 -11.46 7.48
CA CYS A 224 -23.30 -11.79 8.56
C CYS A 224 -22.71 -12.90 9.44
N TYR A 225 -22.80 -12.77 10.75
CA TYR A 225 -22.31 -13.79 11.67
C TYR A 225 -23.29 -14.20 12.79
N GLY A 226 -24.41 -13.54 12.91
CA GLY A 226 -25.32 -13.89 14.00
C GLY A 226 -26.67 -13.23 13.93
N VAL A 227 -27.47 -13.48 14.95
CA VAL A 227 -28.82 -12.99 15.11
C VAL A 227 -29.01 -12.33 16.48
N GLY A 228 -29.77 -11.26 16.52
CA GLY A 228 -30.26 -10.67 17.76
C GLY A 228 -31.74 -10.99 17.98
N LEU A 229 -32.62 -10.07 17.56
CA LEU A 229 -34.07 -10.24 17.67
C LEU A 229 -34.59 -11.23 16.63
N LEU A 230 -35.50 -12.13 17.05
CA LEU A 230 -36.19 -13.06 16.20
C LEU A 230 -37.65 -13.13 16.61
N GLU A 231 -38.57 -12.67 15.77
CA GLU A 231 -40.00 -12.72 16.00
C GLU A 231 -40.75 -13.17 14.73
N GLY A 232 -41.74 -14.01 14.91
CA GLY A 232 -42.61 -14.45 13.83
C GLY A 232 -41.96 -15.40 12.83
N GLY A 233 -41.07 -16.26 13.31
CA GLY A 233 -40.39 -17.29 12.56
C GLY A 233 -39.40 -18.06 13.39
N GLU A 234 -38.77 -19.04 12.80
CA GLU A 234 -37.84 -19.93 13.46
C GLU A 234 -36.50 -19.97 12.68
N LEU A 235 -35.42 -20.23 13.40
CA LEU A 235 -34.11 -20.49 12.84
C LEU A 235 -33.63 -21.88 13.28
N PRO A 236 -32.75 -22.51 12.50
CA PRO A 236 -32.14 -23.78 12.93
C PRO A 236 -31.49 -23.69 14.32
N ARG A 237 -31.41 -24.79 15.00
CA ARG A 237 -30.81 -24.89 16.34
C ARG A 237 -29.31 -25.21 16.28
N SER A 238 -28.67 -24.94 15.18
CA SER A 238 -27.22 -24.98 14.94
C SER A 238 -26.77 -23.63 14.43
N HIS A 239 -25.74 -23.07 15.03
CA HIS A 239 -25.20 -21.76 14.62
C HIS A 239 -24.74 -21.78 13.16
N PHE A 240 -24.03 -22.83 12.75
CA PHE A 240 -23.59 -23.01 11.37
C PHE A 240 -24.78 -23.10 10.41
N GLU A 241 -25.83 -23.83 10.75
CA GLU A 241 -27.03 -23.91 9.92
C GLU A 241 -27.78 -22.59 9.85
N ARG A 242 -27.75 -21.78 10.90
CA ARG A 242 -28.25 -20.38 10.85
C ARG A 242 -27.51 -19.55 9.82
N LEU A 243 -26.18 -19.65 9.77
CA LEU A 243 -25.39 -18.97 8.75
C LEU A 243 -25.79 -19.40 7.34
N MET A 244 -26.00 -20.69 7.12
CA MET A 244 -26.44 -21.21 5.83
C MET A 244 -27.85 -20.72 5.47
N GLN A 245 -28.72 -20.58 6.46
CA GLN A 245 -30.06 -19.98 6.25
C GLN A 245 -29.96 -18.51 5.85
N PHE A 246 -29.10 -17.73 6.49
CA PHE A 246 -28.86 -16.33 6.12
C PHE A 246 -28.35 -16.23 4.70
N LYS A 247 -27.43 -17.09 4.32
CA LYS A 247 -26.91 -17.17 2.95
C LYS A 247 -28.04 -17.48 1.95
N ALA A 248 -28.91 -18.40 2.26
CA ALA A 248 -30.06 -18.74 1.45
C ALA A 248 -31.03 -17.57 1.27
N TRP A 249 -31.12 -16.67 2.23
CA TRP A 249 -31.93 -15.45 2.15
C TRP A 249 -31.22 -14.28 1.45
N GLY A 250 -29.98 -14.47 1.00
CA GLY A 250 -29.21 -13.47 0.25
C GLY A 250 -28.23 -12.66 1.06
N LEU A 251 -28.08 -12.93 2.34
CA LEU A 251 -27.08 -12.27 3.19
C LEU A 251 -25.69 -12.86 2.93
N PRO A 252 -24.65 -12.02 2.79
CA PRO A 252 -23.29 -12.53 2.67
C PRO A 252 -22.83 -13.21 3.95
N VAL A 253 -22.27 -14.39 3.80
CA VAL A 253 -21.67 -15.19 4.87
C VAL A 253 -20.29 -15.65 4.41
N SER A 254 -19.30 -15.63 5.30
CA SER A 254 -17.96 -16.08 4.96
C SER A 254 -17.95 -17.57 4.55
N ASP A 255 -17.29 -17.88 3.43
CA ASP A 255 -17.09 -19.27 2.96
C ASP A 255 -16.19 -20.08 3.90
N ARG A 256 -15.51 -19.42 4.82
CA ARG A 256 -14.57 -20.04 5.76
C ARG A 256 -15.22 -20.51 7.05
N ALA A 257 -16.50 -20.22 7.28
CA ALA A 257 -17.21 -20.73 8.44
C ALA A 257 -17.34 -22.26 8.36
N GLN A 258 -16.94 -22.96 9.43
CA GLN A 258 -16.92 -24.42 9.47
C GLN A 258 -17.30 -24.95 10.85
N ARG A 259 -17.96 -26.10 10.90
CA ARG A 259 -18.14 -26.86 12.13
C ARG A 259 -16.90 -27.69 12.42
N ARG A 260 -16.45 -27.68 13.66
CA ARG A 260 -15.31 -28.47 14.15
C ARG A 260 -15.68 -29.13 15.48
N THR A 261 -15.28 -30.36 15.65
CA THR A 261 -15.53 -31.13 16.85
C THR A 261 -14.22 -31.49 17.54
N GLY A 262 -14.14 -31.15 18.84
CA GLY A 262 -12.94 -31.38 19.64
C GLY A 262 -11.91 -30.27 19.53
N SER A 263 -11.08 -30.15 20.56
CA SER A 263 -10.07 -29.09 20.65
C SER A 263 -9.03 -29.16 19.54
N GLU A 264 -8.63 -30.36 19.12
CA GLU A 264 -7.63 -30.55 18.05
C GLU A 264 -8.11 -30.02 16.71
N GLU A 265 -9.37 -30.26 16.34
CA GLU A 265 -9.94 -29.75 15.09
C GLU A 265 -10.07 -28.23 15.10
N VAL A 266 -10.42 -27.63 16.25
CA VAL A 266 -10.48 -26.17 16.39
C VAL A 266 -9.10 -25.54 16.25
N LEU A 267 -8.09 -26.13 16.90
CA LEU A 267 -6.71 -25.66 16.77
C LEU A 267 -6.20 -25.80 15.34
N ALA A 268 -6.57 -26.87 14.64
CA ALA A 268 -6.24 -27.05 13.23
C ALA A 268 -6.86 -25.95 12.35
N PHE A 269 -8.11 -25.60 12.60
CA PHE A 269 -8.78 -24.48 11.92
C PHE A 269 -8.06 -23.15 12.19
N TYR A 270 -7.74 -22.84 13.44
CA TYR A 270 -7.00 -21.63 13.82
C TYR A 270 -5.67 -21.53 13.07
N ARG A 271 -4.89 -22.61 13.07
CA ARG A 271 -3.58 -22.65 12.39
C ARG A 271 -3.71 -22.48 10.88
N GLN A 272 -4.74 -23.08 10.28
CA GLN A 272 -4.98 -22.96 8.85
C GLN A 272 -5.34 -21.52 8.46
N VAL A 273 -6.23 -20.89 9.21
CA VAL A 273 -6.63 -19.50 8.98
C VAL A 273 -5.45 -18.55 9.18
N GLU A 274 -4.61 -18.80 10.19
CA GLU A 274 -3.40 -18.02 10.41
C GLU A 274 -2.45 -18.10 9.19
N ARG A 275 -2.25 -19.28 8.64
CA ARG A 275 -1.44 -19.46 7.43
C ARG A 275 -2.04 -18.74 6.22
N ASP A 276 -3.36 -18.74 6.08
CA ASP A 276 -4.06 -18.15 4.94
C ASP A 276 -4.30 -16.64 5.10
N ARG A 277 -4.04 -16.07 6.25
CA ARG A 277 -4.36 -14.69 6.64
C ARG A 277 -3.94 -13.65 5.59
N ALA A 278 -2.71 -13.73 5.10
CA ALA A 278 -2.15 -12.78 4.13
C ALA A 278 -2.84 -12.84 2.76
N GLN A 279 -3.51 -13.95 2.44
CA GLN A 279 -4.11 -14.22 1.13
C GLN A 279 -5.62 -13.95 1.09
N LEU A 280 -6.23 -13.58 2.21
CA LEU A 280 -7.68 -13.35 2.29
C LEU A 280 -8.13 -12.09 1.55
N GLY A 281 -7.26 -11.09 1.41
CA GLY A 281 -7.60 -9.81 0.79
C GLY A 281 -8.30 -8.82 1.72
N PHE A 282 -8.53 -9.19 2.96
CA PHE A 282 -9.07 -8.33 4.01
C PHE A 282 -8.47 -8.70 5.37
N ASP A 283 -8.52 -7.76 6.30
CA ASP A 283 -7.92 -7.96 7.62
C ASP A 283 -8.81 -8.77 8.54
N ILE A 284 -8.20 -9.71 9.26
CA ILE A 284 -8.78 -10.42 10.38
C ILE A 284 -7.79 -10.36 11.56
N ASP A 285 -8.28 -10.43 12.79
CA ASP A 285 -7.42 -10.42 13.97
C ASP A 285 -7.46 -11.73 14.77
N GLY A 286 -8.11 -12.73 14.22
CA GLY A 286 -8.22 -14.05 14.81
C GLY A 286 -9.35 -14.85 14.20
N VAL A 287 -9.82 -15.81 14.97
CA VAL A 287 -11.03 -16.60 14.67
C VAL A 287 -12.01 -16.50 15.83
N VAL A 288 -13.29 -16.64 15.52
CA VAL A 288 -14.35 -16.70 16.54
C VAL A 288 -14.81 -18.14 16.66
N ILE A 289 -14.83 -18.63 17.89
CA ILE A 289 -15.17 -20.01 18.21
C ILE A 289 -16.42 -19.98 19.07
N LYS A 290 -17.51 -20.54 18.53
CA LYS A 290 -18.82 -20.55 19.19
C LYS A 290 -19.32 -21.97 19.31
N ILE A 291 -19.88 -22.34 20.47
CA ILE A 291 -20.63 -23.61 20.59
C ILE A 291 -21.71 -23.61 19.51
N ASP A 292 -21.72 -24.64 18.67
CA ASP A 292 -22.63 -24.71 17.52
C ASP A 292 -24.09 -24.95 17.94
N ASP A 293 -24.31 -25.80 18.94
CA ASP A 293 -25.65 -26.13 19.44
C ASP A 293 -26.25 -24.93 20.20
N ILE A 294 -27.35 -24.41 19.71
CA ILE A 294 -28.02 -23.23 20.28
C ILE A 294 -28.59 -23.57 21.66
N ASP A 295 -29.07 -24.79 21.91
CA ASP A 295 -29.56 -25.19 23.21
C ASP A 295 -28.45 -25.18 24.27
N LEU A 296 -27.25 -25.61 23.91
CA LEU A 296 -26.08 -25.53 24.77
C LEU A 296 -25.64 -24.07 25.01
N GLN A 297 -25.75 -23.20 24.00
CA GLN A 297 -25.50 -21.77 24.17
C GLN A 297 -26.44 -21.17 25.24
N GLU A 298 -27.72 -21.50 25.18
CA GLU A 298 -28.74 -21.05 26.14
C GLU A 298 -28.43 -21.57 27.54
N THR A 299 -28.01 -22.83 27.67
CA THR A 299 -27.61 -23.44 28.94
C THR A 299 -26.39 -22.74 29.56
N LEU A 300 -25.38 -22.42 28.75
CA LEU A 300 -24.16 -21.75 29.19
C LEU A 300 -24.40 -20.29 29.57
N GLY A 301 -25.23 -19.59 28.80
CA GLY A 301 -25.61 -18.21 29.09
C GLY A 301 -24.47 -17.21 28.97
N PHE A 302 -24.57 -16.13 29.75
CA PHE A 302 -23.73 -14.95 29.62
C PHE A 302 -23.12 -14.53 30.96
N VAL A 303 -21.98 -13.85 30.89
CA VAL A 303 -21.46 -12.96 31.94
C VAL A 303 -21.79 -11.50 31.58
N ALA A 304 -21.38 -10.51 32.40
CA ALA A 304 -21.79 -9.11 32.25
C ALA A 304 -21.58 -8.52 30.84
N ARG A 305 -20.55 -8.93 30.12
CA ARG A 305 -20.22 -8.35 28.80
C ARG A 305 -20.02 -9.36 27.68
N ALA A 306 -20.03 -10.66 27.95
CA ALA A 306 -19.68 -11.68 26.99
C ALA A 306 -20.46 -12.99 27.19
N PRO A 307 -20.73 -13.74 26.11
CA PRO A 307 -21.26 -15.08 26.21
C PRO A 307 -20.22 -16.06 26.79
N ARG A 308 -20.67 -17.04 27.56
CA ARG A 308 -19.82 -18.12 28.06
C ARG A 308 -19.54 -19.20 27.02
N TRP A 309 -20.32 -19.23 25.96
CA TRP A 309 -20.28 -20.24 24.89
C TRP A 309 -19.44 -19.87 23.70
N ALA A 310 -18.76 -18.70 23.72
CA ALA A 310 -17.96 -18.23 22.63
C ALA A 310 -16.69 -17.55 23.13
N THR A 311 -15.67 -17.59 22.32
CA THR A 311 -14.42 -16.84 22.54
C THR A 311 -13.83 -16.37 21.21
N ALA A 312 -13.13 -15.25 21.26
CA ALA A 312 -12.29 -14.81 20.17
C ALA A 312 -10.86 -15.34 20.39
N PHE A 313 -10.38 -16.15 19.47
CA PHE A 313 -9.00 -16.65 19.49
C PHE A 313 -8.16 -15.74 18.60
N LYS A 314 -7.48 -14.79 19.22
CA LYS A 314 -6.73 -13.77 18.49
C LYS A 314 -5.38 -14.27 18.02
N PHE A 315 -5.00 -13.87 16.82
CA PHE A 315 -3.65 -14.02 16.30
C PHE A 315 -2.71 -13.04 16.97
N PRO A 316 -1.38 -13.23 16.83
CA PRO A 316 -0.43 -12.19 17.20
C PRO A 316 -0.83 -10.87 16.56
N ALA A 317 -0.80 -9.79 17.32
CA ALA A 317 -1.29 -8.49 16.89
C ALA A 317 -0.50 -7.96 15.67
N GLN A 318 -1.20 -7.35 14.72
CA GLN A 318 -0.60 -6.69 13.55
C GLN A 318 -0.06 -5.30 13.88
N GLU A 319 -0.49 -4.72 14.98
CA GLU A 319 -0.04 -3.41 15.45
C GLU A 319 0.51 -3.54 16.86
N GLN A 320 1.63 -2.89 17.13
CA GLN A 320 2.26 -2.83 18.45
C GLN A 320 2.87 -1.46 18.68
N ILE A 321 3.05 -1.13 19.97
CA ILE A 321 3.73 0.07 20.40
C ILE A 321 5.21 -0.23 20.61
N THR A 322 6.07 0.66 20.14
CA THR A 322 7.51 0.62 20.40
C THR A 322 8.09 2.03 20.39
N VAL A 323 9.38 2.16 20.58
CA VAL A 323 10.09 3.44 20.63
C VAL A 323 11.05 3.55 19.43
N VAL A 324 11.05 4.71 18.79
CA VAL A 324 12.03 5.05 17.73
C VAL A 324 13.34 5.46 18.38
N ARG A 325 14.37 4.62 18.22
CA ARG A 325 15.70 4.88 18.74
C ARG A 325 16.50 5.82 17.86
N GLU A 326 16.37 5.67 16.55
CA GLU A 326 17.09 6.44 15.54
C GLU A 326 16.32 6.40 14.22
N VAL A 327 16.62 7.31 13.33
CA VAL A 327 16.13 7.31 11.95
C VAL A 327 17.34 7.25 11.03
N GLU A 328 17.38 6.22 10.18
CA GLU A 328 18.41 6.04 9.16
C GLU A 328 17.82 6.31 7.78
N PHE A 329 18.68 6.62 6.83
CA PHE A 329 18.26 6.90 5.47
C PHE A 329 18.91 5.88 4.55
N GLN A 330 18.08 5.12 3.85
CA GLN A 330 18.50 4.11 2.88
C GLN A 330 18.36 4.65 1.47
N VAL A 331 19.36 4.38 0.64
CA VAL A 331 19.37 4.79 -0.76
C VAL A 331 19.01 3.58 -1.62
N GLY A 332 17.92 3.68 -2.36
CA GLY A 332 17.48 2.64 -3.27
C GLY A 332 18.25 2.64 -4.59
N ARG A 333 18.01 1.61 -5.38
CA ARG A 333 18.65 1.43 -6.71
C ARG A 333 18.34 2.54 -7.71
N THR A 334 17.27 3.29 -7.50
CA THR A 334 16.88 4.45 -8.33
C THR A 334 17.34 5.79 -7.74
N GLY A 335 18.08 5.75 -6.63
CA GLY A 335 18.54 6.93 -5.92
C GLY A 335 17.56 7.50 -4.90
N ALA A 336 16.37 6.93 -4.79
CA ALA A 336 15.38 7.36 -3.81
C ALA A 336 15.91 7.16 -2.39
N ILE A 337 15.80 8.19 -1.57
CA ILE A 337 16.22 8.16 -0.16
C ILE A 337 15.00 7.91 0.70
N THR A 338 14.98 6.75 1.34
CA THR A 338 13.87 6.31 2.18
C THR A 338 14.27 6.40 3.64
N PRO A 339 13.53 7.15 4.47
CA PRO A 339 13.76 7.16 5.90
C PRO A 339 13.25 5.86 6.53
N VAL A 340 14.06 5.29 7.42
CA VAL A 340 13.74 4.05 8.13
C VAL A 340 13.90 4.29 9.62
N ALA A 341 12.85 4.01 10.38
CA ALA A 341 12.92 4.06 11.83
C ALA A 341 13.64 2.83 12.37
N ARG A 342 14.65 3.04 13.19
CA ARG A 342 15.27 2.02 14.03
C ARG A 342 14.51 1.95 15.34
N LEU A 343 13.93 0.81 15.63
CA LEU A 343 12.99 0.63 16.72
C LEU A 343 13.58 -0.20 17.86
N GLU A 344 13.08 0.02 19.06
CA GLU A 344 13.16 -1.00 20.10
C GLU A 344 12.49 -2.26 19.56
N PRO A 345 13.18 -3.41 19.54
CA PRO A 345 12.59 -4.63 18.96
C PRO A 345 11.25 -4.98 19.62
N VAL A 346 10.27 -5.29 18.81
CA VAL A 346 8.92 -5.61 19.24
C VAL A 346 8.33 -6.73 18.38
N LEU A 347 7.51 -7.58 18.99
CA LEU A 347 6.84 -8.66 18.28
C LEU A 347 5.57 -8.15 17.61
N VAL A 348 5.54 -8.15 16.28
CA VAL A 348 4.39 -7.71 15.47
C VAL A 348 4.02 -8.82 14.49
N ALA A 349 2.76 -9.25 14.51
CA ALA A 349 2.26 -10.33 13.67
C ALA A 349 3.13 -11.61 13.75
N GLY A 350 3.63 -11.92 14.94
CA GLY A 350 4.46 -13.10 15.19
C GLY A 350 5.93 -12.97 14.78
N VAL A 351 6.37 -11.82 14.35
CA VAL A 351 7.76 -11.55 13.89
C VAL A 351 8.36 -10.40 14.71
N THR A 352 9.62 -10.55 15.11
CA THR A 352 10.33 -9.47 15.78
C THR A 352 10.70 -8.39 14.75
N VAL A 353 10.20 -7.17 14.98
CA VAL A 353 10.41 -6.01 14.13
C VAL A 353 11.34 -5.03 14.85
N SER A 354 12.43 -4.67 14.20
CA SER A 354 13.41 -3.68 14.68
C SER A 354 13.59 -2.50 13.73
N ASN A 355 12.94 -2.55 12.57
CA ASN A 355 12.96 -1.48 11.57
C ASN A 355 11.57 -1.33 10.96
N ALA A 356 11.19 -0.09 10.65
CA ALA A 356 9.96 0.20 9.94
C ALA A 356 10.16 1.36 8.97
N THR A 357 9.51 1.31 7.82
CA THR A 357 9.57 2.41 6.86
C THR A 357 8.81 3.63 7.34
N LEU A 358 9.35 4.81 7.03
CA LEU A 358 8.69 6.10 7.24
C LEU A 358 8.25 6.72 5.90
N HIS A 359 8.37 5.99 4.80
CA HIS A 359 8.02 6.35 3.42
C HIS A 359 8.82 7.54 2.87
N ASN A 360 8.57 8.77 3.33
CA ASN A 360 9.22 9.99 2.85
C ASN A 360 9.13 11.11 3.88
N ALA A 361 9.68 12.28 3.55
CA ALA A 361 9.68 13.43 4.43
C ALA A 361 8.26 13.95 4.73
N ASP A 362 7.37 13.90 3.76
CA ASP A 362 5.97 14.35 3.95
C ASP A 362 5.25 13.51 4.98
N GLU A 363 5.48 12.21 4.97
CA GLU A 363 4.90 11.30 5.95
C GLU A 363 5.44 11.55 7.36
N ILE A 364 6.72 11.83 7.51
CA ILE A 364 7.33 12.20 8.79
C ILE A 364 6.70 13.48 9.33
N GLU A 365 6.51 14.48 8.47
CA GLU A 365 5.86 15.74 8.83
C GLU A 365 4.40 15.52 9.22
N ARG A 366 3.66 14.73 8.43
CA ARG A 366 2.27 14.37 8.71
C ARG A 366 2.11 13.67 10.06
N LEU A 367 3.01 12.75 10.38
CA LEU A 367 3.03 12.04 11.67
C LEU A 367 3.49 12.93 12.83
N GLY A 368 4.23 13.98 12.54
CA GLY A 368 4.90 14.78 13.56
C GLY A 368 5.96 14.01 14.33
N LEU A 369 6.60 13.03 13.67
CA LEU A 369 7.54 12.11 14.28
C LEU A 369 8.84 12.80 14.72
N ARG A 370 9.29 12.47 15.93
CA ARG A 370 10.62 12.80 16.45
C ARG A 370 11.36 11.53 16.90
N ILE A 371 12.68 11.59 16.84
CA ILE A 371 13.52 10.50 17.35
C ILE A 371 13.38 10.44 18.87
N GLY A 372 13.06 9.27 19.39
CA GLY A 372 12.71 9.04 20.79
C GLY A 372 11.21 8.85 21.03
N ASP A 373 10.38 9.12 20.04
CA ASP A 373 8.94 8.97 20.15
C ASP A 373 8.50 7.53 20.35
N THR A 374 7.42 7.38 21.10
CA THR A 374 6.66 6.14 21.15
C THR A 374 5.71 6.11 19.95
N VAL A 375 5.76 5.05 19.18
CA VAL A 375 5.05 4.93 17.90
C VAL A 375 4.24 3.64 17.82
N ILE A 376 3.26 3.65 16.94
CA ILE A 376 2.49 2.47 16.55
C ILE A 376 3.09 1.93 15.27
N VAL A 377 3.50 0.67 15.29
CA VAL A 377 4.06 -0.05 14.14
C VAL A 377 3.05 -1.09 13.66
N ARG A 378 2.80 -1.14 12.37
CA ARG A 378 1.92 -2.11 11.72
C ARG A 378 2.70 -2.98 10.75
N ARG A 379 2.41 -4.28 10.78
CA ARG A 379 2.84 -5.25 9.78
C ARG A 379 1.65 -6.14 9.42
N ALA A 380 1.17 -6.06 8.19
CA ALA A 380 0.09 -6.89 7.67
C ALA A 380 0.70 -7.95 6.74
N GLY A 381 0.73 -9.21 7.16
CA GLY A 381 1.30 -10.30 6.37
C GLY A 381 2.79 -10.13 6.07
N ASP A 382 3.17 -10.32 4.81
CA ASP A 382 4.55 -10.16 4.35
C ASP A 382 4.90 -8.72 3.95
N VAL A 383 4.03 -7.77 4.25
CA VAL A 383 4.25 -6.35 3.95
C VAL A 383 5.35 -5.79 4.85
N ILE A 384 6.14 -4.85 4.31
CA ILE A 384 7.18 -4.16 5.06
C ILE A 384 6.56 -3.42 6.25
N PRO A 385 7.10 -3.56 7.48
CA PRO A 385 6.57 -2.85 8.63
C PRO A 385 6.59 -1.33 8.43
N GLN A 386 5.53 -0.67 8.91
CA GLN A 386 5.34 0.78 8.78
C GLN A 386 5.05 1.41 10.13
N VAL A 387 5.53 2.62 10.33
CA VAL A 387 5.08 3.47 11.43
C VAL A 387 3.79 4.15 10.99
N VAL A 388 2.69 3.88 11.67
CA VAL A 388 1.36 4.40 11.30
C VAL A 388 0.83 5.47 12.24
N GLY A 389 1.47 5.70 13.37
CA GLY A 389 1.05 6.71 14.32
C GLY A 389 2.11 7.03 15.37
N VAL A 390 1.97 8.19 15.99
CA VAL A 390 2.84 8.67 17.06
C VAL A 390 1.99 8.96 18.30
N LEU A 391 2.46 8.50 19.47
CA LEU A 391 1.83 8.78 20.75
C LEU A 391 2.52 10.01 21.36
N GLU A 392 2.04 11.20 21.01
CA GLU A 392 2.64 12.48 21.43
C GLU A 392 2.65 12.67 22.95
N ASP A 393 1.65 12.15 23.64
CA ASP A 393 1.54 12.19 25.10
C ASP A 393 2.66 11.40 25.81
N ARG A 394 3.32 10.50 25.11
CA ARG A 394 4.46 9.71 25.62
C ARG A 394 5.82 10.22 25.13
N ARG A 395 5.84 11.37 24.48
CA ARG A 395 7.08 11.95 23.93
C ARG A 395 8.04 12.35 25.05
N PRO A 396 9.30 11.87 25.04
CA PRO A 396 10.30 12.31 26.00
C PRO A 396 10.72 13.75 25.73
N GLN A 397 11.23 14.45 26.77
CA GLN A 397 11.69 15.83 26.62
C GLN A 397 12.91 15.96 25.71
N ASP A 398 13.72 14.93 25.60
CA ASP A 398 14.92 14.87 24.76
C ASP A 398 14.64 14.37 23.33
N ALA A 399 13.39 14.30 22.91
CA ALA A 399 13.04 13.92 21.56
C ALA A 399 13.64 14.88 20.52
N ARG A 400 14.25 14.34 19.49
CA ARG A 400 14.96 15.10 18.45
C ARG A 400 14.18 15.13 17.14
N GLU A 401 14.29 16.22 16.42
CA GLU A 401 13.73 16.30 15.08
C GLU A 401 14.45 15.36 14.11
N VAL A 402 13.72 14.81 13.15
CA VAL A 402 14.29 14.04 12.04
C VAL A 402 14.82 15.04 11.01
N VAL A 403 16.10 14.99 10.75
CA VAL A 403 16.76 15.84 9.75
C VAL A 403 17.11 15.00 8.53
N PHE A 404 16.55 15.33 7.37
CA PHE A 404 16.91 14.69 6.11
C PHE A 404 18.34 15.05 5.74
N PRO A 405 19.11 14.07 5.21
CA PRO A 405 20.48 14.35 4.81
C PRO A 405 20.51 15.27 3.59
N LEU A 406 21.40 16.23 3.61
CA LEU A 406 21.69 17.08 2.45
C LEU A 406 22.66 16.39 1.47
N ARG A 407 23.30 15.32 1.93
CA ARG A 407 24.22 14.52 1.12
C ARG A 407 23.87 13.05 1.22
N CYS A 408 24.05 12.33 0.11
CA CYS A 408 23.76 10.91 0.04
C CYS A 408 24.57 10.12 1.07
N PRO A 409 23.95 9.30 1.91
CA PRO A 409 24.67 8.49 2.91
C PRO A 409 25.62 7.47 2.30
N VAL A 410 25.42 7.10 1.03
CA VAL A 410 26.23 6.09 0.35
C VAL A 410 27.40 6.72 -0.41
N CYS A 411 27.18 7.77 -1.19
CA CYS A 411 28.20 8.34 -2.09
C CYS A 411 28.63 9.76 -1.77
N GLY A 412 27.94 10.47 -0.88
CA GLY A 412 28.25 11.85 -0.51
C GLY A 412 27.81 12.91 -1.53
N SER A 413 27.17 12.52 -2.62
CA SER A 413 26.62 13.46 -3.59
C SER A 413 25.46 14.27 -3.00
N ASP A 414 25.16 15.42 -3.59
CA ASP A 414 24.03 16.24 -3.15
C ASP A 414 22.71 15.48 -3.25
N VAL A 415 21.82 15.73 -2.32
CA VAL A 415 20.46 15.21 -2.32
C VAL A 415 19.54 16.28 -2.86
N GLU A 416 18.69 15.92 -3.82
CA GLU A 416 17.66 16.79 -4.36
C GLU A 416 16.27 16.41 -3.87
N ARG A 417 15.44 17.43 -3.65
CA ARG A 417 14.01 17.27 -3.52
C ARG A 417 13.36 18.32 -4.40
N VAL A 418 12.89 17.87 -5.56
CA VAL A 418 12.25 18.76 -6.54
C VAL A 418 10.85 19.12 -6.05
N GLU A 419 10.50 20.39 -6.10
CA GLU A 419 9.18 20.86 -5.71
C GLU A 419 8.09 20.14 -6.53
N GLY A 420 7.08 19.62 -5.81
CA GLY A 420 6.02 18.80 -6.39
C GLY A 420 6.30 17.29 -6.35
N GLU A 421 7.50 16.86 -5.99
CA GLU A 421 7.84 15.46 -5.77
C GLU A 421 7.99 15.15 -4.28
N ALA A 422 7.41 14.02 -3.86
CA ALA A 422 7.46 13.57 -2.47
C ALA A 422 8.80 12.95 -2.06
N VAL A 423 9.59 12.51 -3.04
CA VAL A 423 10.78 11.69 -2.81
C VAL A 423 12.05 12.52 -2.96
N ALA A 424 12.90 12.50 -1.92
CA ALA A 424 14.26 13.00 -2.01
C ALA A 424 15.16 11.97 -2.72
N ARG A 425 16.10 12.44 -3.55
CA ARG A 425 16.95 11.56 -4.37
C ARG A 425 18.40 11.98 -4.35
N CYS A 426 19.28 10.99 -4.40
CA CYS A 426 20.70 11.20 -4.64
C CYS A 426 20.92 11.66 -6.09
N THR A 427 21.71 12.71 -6.29
CA THR A 427 22.06 13.24 -7.61
C THR A 427 23.24 12.54 -8.24
N GLY A 428 23.95 11.68 -7.51
CA GLY A 428 25.15 10.98 -7.93
C GLY A 428 24.90 9.70 -8.72
N GLY A 429 23.98 9.69 -9.67
CA GLY A 429 23.56 8.49 -10.41
C GLY A 429 24.69 7.71 -11.09
N LEU A 430 25.77 8.39 -11.49
CA LEU A 430 26.92 7.74 -12.16
C LEU A 430 27.90 7.08 -11.17
N ILE A 431 27.92 7.48 -9.91
CA ILE A 431 28.93 7.05 -8.95
C ILE A 431 28.38 6.40 -7.70
N CYS A 432 27.12 6.59 -7.41
CA CYS A 432 26.50 6.08 -6.17
C CYS A 432 26.47 4.56 -6.15
N GLY A 433 27.06 3.96 -5.08
CA GLY A 433 27.10 2.51 -4.94
C GLY A 433 25.74 1.84 -4.86
N ALA A 434 24.74 2.53 -4.33
CA ALA A 434 23.37 2.02 -4.27
C ALA A 434 22.68 1.98 -5.64
N GLN A 435 23.02 2.91 -6.52
CA GLN A 435 22.45 3.04 -7.88
C GLN A 435 23.27 2.33 -8.95
N ARG A 436 24.45 1.87 -8.60
CA ARG A 436 25.49 1.42 -9.55
C ARG A 436 25.02 0.37 -10.54
N LYS A 437 24.39 -0.71 -10.07
CA LYS A 437 23.96 -1.79 -10.96
C LYS A 437 22.93 -1.31 -11.98
N GLU A 438 21.92 -0.59 -11.53
CA GLU A 438 20.86 -0.08 -12.40
C GLU A 438 21.39 0.98 -13.37
N ALA A 439 22.26 1.88 -12.90
CA ALA A 439 22.87 2.91 -13.73
C ALA A 439 23.74 2.29 -14.84
N LEU A 440 24.53 1.27 -14.53
CA LEU A 440 25.36 0.59 -15.53
C LEU A 440 24.54 -0.23 -16.51
N LYS A 441 23.49 -0.94 -16.06
CA LYS A 441 22.56 -1.64 -16.96
C LYS A 441 21.91 -0.68 -17.95
N HIS A 442 21.48 0.46 -17.47
CA HIS A 442 20.91 1.52 -18.32
C HIS A 442 21.93 2.05 -19.33
N PHE A 443 23.14 2.37 -18.84
CA PHE A 443 24.21 2.95 -19.66
C PHE A 443 24.56 2.08 -20.87
N VAL A 444 24.63 0.76 -20.69
CA VAL A 444 24.98 -0.19 -21.77
C VAL A 444 23.79 -0.68 -22.58
N SER A 445 22.58 -0.30 -22.22
CA SER A 445 21.36 -0.77 -22.85
C SER A 445 21.27 -0.36 -24.33
N ARG A 446 20.41 -1.07 -25.07
CA ARG A 446 20.24 -0.90 -26.52
C ARG A 446 19.95 0.54 -26.95
N ARG A 447 19.17 1.27 -26.16
CA ARG A 447 18.78 2.65 -26.44
C ARG A 447 19.80 3.69 -25.98
N ALA A 448 20.71 3.27 -25.12
CA ALA A 448 21.82 4.10 -24.65
C ALA A 448 23.08 3.85 -25.50
N LEU A 449 24.19 3.42 -24.91
CA LEU A 449 25.42 3.20 -25.67
C LEU A 449 25.41 1.91 -26.49
N ASP A 450 24.48 1.02 -26.24
CA ASP A 450 24.30 -0.24 -26.99
C ASP A 450 25.58 -1.09 -27.03
N VAL A 451 26.01 -1.54 -25.87
CA VAL A 451 27.15 -2.45 -25.74
C VAL A 451 26.66 -3.90 -25.89
N GLU A 452 26.79 -4.44 -27.11
CA GLU A 452 26.34 -5.80 -27.41
C GLU A 452 27.08 -6.84 -26.57
N GLY A 453 26.32 -7.74 -25.95
CA GLY A 453 26.84 -8.81 -25.11
C GLY A 453 27.03 -8.46 -23.63
N MET A 454 26.85 -7.20 -23.25
CA MET A 454 26.90 -6.73 -21.87
C MET A 454 25.51 -6.87 -21.22
N GLY A 455 25.13 -8.08 -20.82
CA GLY A 455 23.86 -8.34 -20.18
C GLY A 455 23.84 -8.02 -18.69
N ASP A 456 22.66 -8.09 -18.08
CA ASP A 456 22.45 -7.78 -16.65
C ASP A 456 23.33 -8.61 -15.72
N LYS A 457 23.49 -9.91 -16.00
CA LYS A 457 24.28 -10.81 -15.16
C LYS A 457 25.78 -10.48 -15.20
N ILE A 458 26.28 -10.03 -16.34
CA ILE A 458 27.67 -9.61 -16.47
C ILE A 458 27.89 -8.32 -15.67
N ILE A 459 26.99 -7.37 -15.77
CA ILE A 459 27.03 -6.12 -14.97
C ILE A 459 27.04 -6.45 -13.48
N GLU A 460 26.17 -7.33 -13.03
CA GLU A 460 26.08 -7.74 -11.63
C GLU A 460 27.40 -8.34 -11.13
N GLN A 461 28.02 -9.24 -11.92
CA GLN A 461 29.31 -9.82 -11.59
C GLN A 461 30.43 -8.77 -11.51
N LEU A 462 30.47 -7.85 -12.47
CA LEU A 462 31.48 -6.78 -12.51
C LEU A 462 31.38 -5.86 -11.29
N VAL A 463 30.18 -5.54 -10.89
CA VAL A 463 29.94 -4.72 -9.68
C VAL A 463 30.26 -5.48 -8.40
N ASP A 464 29.79 -6.71 -8.27
CA ASP A 464 29.99 -7.54 -7.07
C ASP A 464 31.47 -7.87 -6.84
N LYS A 465 32.23 -8.05 -7.91
CA LYS A 465 33.69 -8.27 -7.86
C LYS A 465 34.51 -6.98 -7.79
N GLU A 466 33.84 -5.84 -7.71
CA GLU A 466 34.46 -4.50 -7.61
C GLU A 466 35.36 -4.11 -8.79
N TYR A 467 35.17 -4.69 -9.96
CA TYR A 467 35.91 -4.33 -11.16
C TYR A 467 35.41 -3.03 -11.78
N VAL A 468 34.14 -2.70 -11.58
CA VAL A 468 33.48 -1.51 -12.16
C VAL A 468 32.74 -0.78 -11.06
N LYS A 469 33.04 0.50 -10.88
CA LYS A 469 32.40 1.39 -9.91
C LYS A 469 31.55 2.48 -10.57
N ASN A 470 31.85 2.81 -11.81
CA ASN A 470 31.11 3.81 -12.60
C ASN A 470 31.23 3.47 -14.09
N PRO A 471 30.48 4.15 -14.98
CA PRO A 471 30.54 3.85 -16.41
C PRO A 471 31.92 3.98 -17.04
N ALA A 472 32.77 4.87 -16.56
CA ALA A 472 34.14 5.03 -17.10
C ALA A 472 34.97 3.76 -16.92
N ASP A 473 34.78 3.03 -15.84
CA ASP A 473 35.52 1.80 -15.56
C ASP A 473 35.20 0.67 -16.57
N LEU A 474 34.04 0.72 -17.23
CA LEU A 474 33.68 -0.25 -18.28
C LEU A 474 34.71 -0.23 -19.41
N PHE A 475 35.19 0.94 -19.78
CA PHE A 475 36.14 1.11 -20.89
C PHE A 475 37.57 0.79 -20.53
N ARG A 476 37.83 0.50 -19.27
CA ARG A 476 39.13 0.05 -18.73
C ARG A 476 39.21 -1.46 -18.58
N LEU A 477 38.14 -2.19 -18.87
CA LEU A 477 38.09 -3.65 -18.79
C LEU A 477 38.95 -4.29 -19.87
N SER A 478 39.73 -5.30 -19.49
CA SER A 478 40.52 -6.12 -20.41
C SER A 478 39.87 -7.46 -20.66
N ALA A 479 40.22 -8.12 -21.75
CA ALA A 479 39.78 -9.50 -22.03
C ALA A 479 40.21 -10.46 -20.91
N GLY A 480 41.37 -10.24 -20.30
CA GLY A 480 41.87 -11.03 -19.18
C GLY A 480 40.96 -10.95 -17.94
N ILE A 481 40.48 -9.77 -17.60
CA ILE A 481 39.55 -9.58 -16.48
C ILE A 481 38.22 -10.25 -16.81
N LEU A 482 37.69 -10.05 -18.01
CA LEU A 482 36.39 -10.59 -18.43
C LEU A 482 36.37 -12.11 -18.50
N THR A 483 37.49 -12.74 -18.87
CA THR A 483 37.61 -14.20 -18.92
C THR A 483 37.45 -14.86 -17.55
N GLY A 484 37.72 -14.12 -16.47
CA GLY A 484 37.49 -14.58 -15.09
C GLY A 484 36.05 -14.58 -14.64
N LEU A 485 35.12 -14.06 -15.44
CA LEU A 485 33.69 -14.05 -15.11
C LEU A 485 33.08 -15.42 -15.45
N ASP A 486 31.97 -15.75 -14.73
CA ASP A 486 31.23 -16.99 -14.95
C ASP A 486 30.67 -17.03 -16.40
N ARG A 487 30.83 -18.17 -17.06
CA ARG A 487 30.36 -18.43 -18.42
C ARG A 487 30.96 -17.50 -19.49
N MET A 488 32.13 -16.93 -19.22
CA MET A 488 32.83 -16.05 -20.14
C MET A 488 34.11 -16.73 -20.67
N GLY A 489 34.11 -17.11 -21.94
CA GLY A 489 35.29 -17.64 -22.61
C GLY A 489 36.15 -16.54 -23.24
N PRO A 490 37.38 -16.88 -23.73
CA PRO A 490 38.26 -15.89 -24.36
C PRO A 490 37.65 -15.16 -25.57
N LYS A 491 36.86 -15.87 -26.38
CA LYS A 491 36.19 -15.30 -27.55
C LYS A 491 35.08 -14.32 -27.14
N SER A 492 34.25 -14.71 -26.16
CA SER A 492 33.18 -13.85 -25.64
C SER A 492 33.75 -12.61 -24.96
N ALA A 493 34.84 -12.76 -24.21
CA ALA A 493 35.55 -11.65 -23.57
C ALA A 493 36.09 -10.66 -24.61
N GLN A 494 36.73 -11.15 -25.66
CA GLN A 494 37.24 -10.29 -26.72
C GLN A 494 36.12 -9.59 -27.50
N ASN A 495 35.03 -10.30 -27.78
CA ASN A 495 33.85 -9.69 -28.42
C ASN A 495 33.27 -8.56 -27.58
N LEU A 496 33.24 -8.71 -26.26
CA LEU A 496 32.73 -7.70 -25.36
C LEU A 496 33.66 -6.46 -25.31
N VAL A 497 34.97 -6.66 -25.27
CA VAL A 497 35.96 -5.56 -25.39
C VAL A 497 35.77 -4.83 -26.70
N ASN A 498 35.59 -5.52 -27.82
CA ASN A 498 35.34 -4.93 -29.12
C ASN A 498 34.02 -4.16 -29.17
N ALA A 499 32.98 -4.69 -28.50
CA ALA A 499 31.69 -4.01 -28.40
C ALA A 499 31.78 -2.69 -27.58
N LEU A 500 32.57 -2.71 -26.50
CA LEU A 500 32.86 -1.49 -25.72
C LEU A 500 33.59 -0.45 -26.56
N GLU A 501 34.60 -0.86 -27.32
CA GLU A 501 35.35 0.06 -28.22
C GLU A 501 34.44 0.65 -29.28
N LYS A 502 33.58 -0.16 -29.90
CA LYS A 502 32.61 0.28 -30.90
C LYS A 502 31.59 1.26 -30.30
N SER A 503 31.18 1.07 -29.07
CA SER A 503 30.19 1.94 -28.41
C SER A 503 30.66 3.36 -28.16
N LYS A 504 31.97 3.61 -28.22
CA LYS A 504 32.54 4.96 -28.09
C LYS A 504 32.11 5.92 -29.22
N GLN A 505 31.73 5.39 -30.38
CA GLN A 505 31.13 6.14 -31.48
C GLN A 505 29.62 6.13 -31.30
N THR A 506 29.06 7.22 -30.83
CA THR A 506 27.63 7.33 -30.51
C THR A 506 27.06 8.64 -31.04
N THR A 507 25.87 9.00 -30.59
CA THR A 507 25.27 10.32 -30.81
C THR A 507 25.20 11.09 -29.51
N PHE A 508 25.16 12.39 -29.56
CA PHE A 508 25.01 13.22 -28.37
C PHE A 508 23.72 12.88 -27.61
N ALA A 509 22.62 12.66 -28.35
CA ALA A 509 21.34 12.26 -27.77
C ALA A 509 21.44 10.95 -27.00
N ARG A 510 22.08 9.93 -27.58
CA ARG A 510 22.27 8.64 -26.91
C ARG A 510 23.17 8.73 -25.71
N PHE A 511 24.21 9.52 -25.76
CA PHE A 511 25.10 9.77 -24.64
C PHE A 511 24.35 10.40 -23.47
N LEU A 512 23.55 11.43 -23.74
CA LEU A 512 22.71 12.06 -22.70
C LEU A 512 21.71 11.10 -22.09
N TYR A 513 21.06 10.30 -22.91
CA TYR A 513 20.16 9.27 -22.42
C TYR A 513 20.87 8.23 -21.55
N ALA A 514 22.07 7.81 -21.97
CA ALA A 514 22.89 6.85 -21.24
C ALA A 514 23.30 7.32 -19.84
N LEU A 515 23.39 8.61 -19.61
CA LEU A 515 23.72 9.18 -18.29
C LEU A 515 22.64 8.87 -17.24
N GLY A 516 21.43 8.55 -17.67
CA GLY A 516 20.35 8.15 -16.76
C GLY A 516 19.81 9.28 -15.90
N ILE A 517 19.80 10.52 -16.42
CA ILE A 517 19.23 11.67 -15.72
C ILE A 517 17.75 11.43 -15.46
N ARG A 518 17.32 11.67 -14.23
CA ARG A 518 15.92 11.45 -13.80
C ARG A 518 14.95 12.23 -14.71
N GLU A 519 13.88 11.57 -15.17
CA GLU A 519 12.84 12.11 -16.06
C GLU A 519 13.32 12.48 -17.46
N VAL A 520 14.58 12.19 -17.81
CA VAL A 520 15.10 12.37 -19.18
C VAL A 520 15.07 11.02 -19.90
N GLY A 521 14.03 10.83 -20.71
CA GLY A 521 13.91 9.70 -21.63
C GLY A 521 14.61 9.96 -22.95
N GLU A 522 14.43 9.05 -23.94
CA GLU A 522 15.03 9.18 -25.27
C GLU A 522 14.65 10.46 -25.99
N ALA A 523 13.35 10.80 -25.99
CA ALA A 523 12.85 11.99 -26.66
C ALA A 523 13.39 13.27 -26.03
N THR A 524 13.40 13.34 -24.70
CA THR A 524 13.94 14.50 -23.98
C THR A 524 15.44 14.62 -24.18
N ALA A 525 16.18 13.52 -24.15
CA ALA A 525 17.62 13.53 -24.47
C ALA A 525 17.90 14.01 -25.88
N ALA A 526 17.11 13.58 -26.86
CA ALA A 526 17.22 14.05 -28.24
C ALA A 526 16.94 15.56 -28.35
N ASN A 527 15.92 16.06 -27.64
CA ASN A 527 15.59 17.47 -27.63
C ASN A 527 16.71 18.33 -27.01
N LEU A 528 17.27 17.85 -25.88
CA LEU A 528 18.40 18.51 -25.22
C LEU A 528 19.63 18.54 -26.12
N ALA A 529 19.93 17.43 -26.78
CA ALA A 529 21.06 17.33 -27.69
C ALA A 529 20.93 18.27 -28.90
N ALA A 530 19.74 18.31 -29.49
CA ALA A 530 19.45 19.19 -30.63
C ALA A 530 19.52 20.67 -30.25
N HIS A 531 19.01 21.03 -29.08
CA HIS A 531 18.95 22.41 -28.63
C HIS A 531 20.33 22.96 -28.26
N PHE A 532 21.11 22.23 -27.47
CA PHE A 532 22.40 22.71 -26.98
C PHE A 532 23.57 22.35 -27.88
N GLY A 533 23.51 21.24 -28.59
CA GLY A 533 24.52 20.82 -29.57
C GLY A 533 25.84 20.33 -28.99
N SER A 534 26.19 20.67 -27.76
CA SER A 534 27.43 20.23 -27.11
C SER A 534 27.25 20.12 -25.58
N LEU A 535 28.09 19.30 -24.94
CA LEU A 535 28.15 19.21 -23.48
C LEU A 535 28.47 20.54 -22.82
N GLU A 536 29.39 21.30 -23.40
CA GLU A 536 29.82 22.60 -22.89
C GLU A 536 28.63 23.57 -22.76
N LYS A 537 27.80 23.65 -23.81
CA LYS A 537 26.61 24.50 -23.80
C LYS A 537 25.54 23.98 -22.82
N LEU A 538 25.40 22.68 -22.73
CA LEU A 538 24.46 22.07 -21.78
C LEU A 538 24.87 22.34 -20.33
N PHE A 539 26.15 22.20 -20.00
CA PHE A 539 26.66 22.50 -18.66
C PHE A 539 26.50 23.98 -18.27
N ALA A 540 26.56 24.87 -19.26
CA ALA A 540 26.40 26.30 -19.03
C ALA A 540 24.94 26.75 -18.91
N ALA A 541 23.97 25.89 -19.26
CA ALA A 541 22.56 26.24 -19.25
C ALA A 541 22.01 26.29 -17.82
N ASP A 542 21.29 27.37 -17.49
CA ASP A 542 20.53 27.46 -16.26
C ASP A 542 19.14 26.79 -16.40
N ILE A 543 18.35 26.77 -15.33
CA ILE A 543 17.02 26.17 -15.35
C ILE A 543 16.11 26.82 -16.38
N GLU A 544 16.17 28.14 -16.54
CA GLU A 544 15.35 28.86 -17.52
C GLU A 544 15.72 28.48 -18.97
N ALA A 545 17.01 28.34 -19.26
CA ALA A 545 17.49 27.89 -20.57
C ALA A 545 17.07 26.43 -20.85
N LEU A 546 17.10 25.56 -19.84
CA LEU A 546 16.63 24.18 -19.97
C LEU A 546 15.13 24.09 -20.24
N LYS A 547 14.33 24.97 -19.64
CA LYS A 547 12.87 25.03 -19.87
C LYS A 547 12.48 25.46 -21.29
N GLU A 548 13.36 26.09 -22.02
CA GLU A 548 13.14 26.45 -23.43
C GLU A 548 13.17 25.23 -24.36
N VAL A 549 13.74 24.12 -23.91
CA VAL A 549 13.82 22.89 -24.71
C VAL A 549 12.43 22.24 -24.78
N PRO A 550 11.96 21.78 -25.95
CA PRO A 550 10.69 21.06 -26.07
C PRO A 550 10.62 19.88 -25.12
N ASP A 551 9.49 19.68 -24.47
CA ASP A 551 9.20 18.64 -23.47
C ASP A 551 9.98 18.73 -22.15
N VAL A 552 10.68 19.83 -21.91
CA VAL A 552 11.37 20.09 -20.65
C VAL A 552 10.57 21.10 -19.83
N GLY A 553 9.89 20.61 -18.82
CA GLY A 553 9.23 21.43 -17.82
C GLY A 553 10.16 21.74 -16.65
N GLU A 554 9.61 22.37 -15.60
CA GLU A 554 10.40 22.78 -14.44
C GLU A 554 11.01 21.59 -13.68
N VAL A 555 10.27 20.50 -13.52
CA VAL A 555 10.72 19.29 -12.82
C VAL A 555 11.91 18.66 -13.55
N VAL A 556 11.79 18.47 -14.87
CA VAL A 556 12.85 17.88 -15.70
C VAL A 556 14.07 18.80 -15.74
N ALA A 557 13.87 20.11 -15.84
CA ALA A 557 14.97 21.08 -15.83
C ALA A 557 15.74 21.04 -14.50
N LYS A 558 15.06 20.95 -13.39
CA LYS A 558 15.68 20.84 -12.05
C LYS A 558 16.46 19.53 -11.90
N HIS A 559 15.91 18.40 -12.31
CA HIS A 559 16.62 17.13 -12.29
C HIS A 559 17.88 17.16 -13.16
N THR A 560 17.76 17.72 -14.35
CA THR A 560 18.89 17.85 -15.27
C THR A 560 19.98 18.73 -14.67
N ARG A 561 19.61 19.88 -14.13
CA ARG A 561 20.59 20.81 -13.54
C ARG A 561 21.25 20.21 -12.30
N ASN A 562 20.50 19.59 -11.43
CA ASN A 562 21.05 18.94 -10.22
C ASN A 562 22.03 17.82 -10.57
N PHE A 563 21.71 17.00 -11.57
CA PHE A 563 22.60 15.93 -12.03
C PHE A 563 23.91 16.50 -12.58
N LEU A 564 23.84 17.53 -13.41
CA LEU A 564 25.01 18.16 -14.03
C LEU A 564 25.84 18.99 -13.04
N ASP A 565 25.23 19.53 -11.99
CA ASP A 565 25.93 20.30 -10.95
C ASP A 565 26.68 19.40 -9.95
N GLU A 566 26.35 18.12 -9.89
CA GLU A 566 27.05 17.19 -9.00
C GLU A 566 28.48 16.97 -9.49
N ALA A 567 29.47 17.41 -8.68
CA ALA A 567 30.88 17.39 -9.04
C ALA A 567 31.40 16.00 -9.40
N LEU A 568 30.92 14.96 -8.70
CA LEU A 568 31.33 13.59 -8.96
C LEU A 568 30.76 13.05 -10.27
N ASN A 569 29.55 13.44 -10.65
CA ASN A 569 28.99 13.13 -11.96
C ASN A 569 29.78 13.85 -13.07
N GLN A 570 30.14 15.11 -12.86
CA GLN A 570 30.98 15.88 -13.80
C GLN A 570 32.32 15.19 -14.05
N GLN A 571 32.94 14.68 -12.99
CA GLN A 571 34.19 13.96 -13.09
C GLN A 571 34.06 12.72 -13.97
N VAL A 572 33.03 11.92 -13.78
CA VAL A 572 32.79 10.72 -14.60
C VAL A 572 32.50 11.09 -16.05
N ILE A 573 31.67 12.10 -16.29
CA ILE A 573 31.38 12.57 -17.65
C ILE A 573 32.67 13.03 -18.35
N ASN A 574 33.50 13.78 -17.66
CA ASN A 574 34.79 14.26 -18.23
C ASN A 574 35.75 13.09 -18.53
N GLU A 575 35.78 12.04 -17.68
CA GLU A 575 36.55 10.83 -17.97
C GLU A 575 36.03 10.10 -19.21
N LEU A 576 34.71 9.98 -19.37
CA LEU A 576 34.07 9.29 -20.48
C LEU A 576 34.39 9.96 -21.83
N VAL A 577 34.36 11.28 -21.88
CA VAL A 577 34.63 12.04 -23.12
C VAL A 577 36.08 12.47 -23.26
N GLY A 578 36.89 12.28 -22.24
CA GLY A 578 38.31 12.62 -22.26
C GLY A 578 39.11 11.74 -23.23
N ALA A 579 40.35 12.16 -23.52
CA ALA A 579 41.19 11.52 -24.54
C ALA A 579 41.52 10.06 -24.25
N GLU A 580 41.55 9.64 -22.97
CA GLU A 580 41.87 8.28 -22.56
C GLU A 580 40.79 7.28 -22.97
N ILE A 581 39.51 7.59 -22.72
CA ILE A 581 38.37 6.75 -23.10
C ILE A 581 37.87 7.14 -24.49
N GLY A 582 37.57 8.42 -24.69
CA GLY A 582 37.31 8.99 -26.00
C GLY A 582 35.92 8.72 -26.57
N ILE A 583 34.87 8.69 -25.77
CA ILE A 583 33.51 8.67 -26.28
C ILE A 583 33.28 9.97 -27.05
N HIS A 584 32.79 9.84 -28.27
CA HIS A 584 32.61 10.98 -29.18
C HIS A 584 31.38 10.78 -30.06
N TRP A 585 30.92 11.88 -30.63
CA TRP A 585 29.81 11.93 -31.57
C TRP A 585 30.09 12.96 -32.64
N PRO A 586 29.48 12.81 -33.84
CA PRO A 586 29.62 13.82 -34.88
C PRO A 586 28.99 15.13 -34.40
N ALA A 587 29.56 16.26 -34.85
CA ALA A 587 28.96 17.56 -34.57
C ALA A 587 27.50 17.55 -35.04
N PRO A 588 26.58 18.13 -34.28
CA PRO A 588 25.21 18.19 -34.71
C PRO A 588 25.17 18.93 -36.05
N VAL A 589 24.59 18.29 -37.06
CA VAL A 589 24.20 18.98 -38.27
C VAL A 589 23.11 19.94 -37.77
N VAL A 590 23.45 21.24 -37.69
CA VAL A 590 22.45 22.28 -37.61
C VAL A 590 21.73 22.21 -38.94
N VAL A 591 20.72 21.38 -39.05
CA VAL A 591 19.67 21.56 -40.00
C VAL A 591 19.05 22.87 -39.51
N ALA A 592 19.48 24.01 -40.12
CA ALA A 592 18.64 25.18 -40.16
C ALA A 592 17.26 24.64 -40.45
N ALA A 593 16.23 25.09 -39.70
CA ALA A 593 14.87 24.65 -39.90
C ALA A 593 14.49 24.91 -41.39
N GLU A 594 15.04 24.09 -42.29
CA GLU A 594 14.51 23.94 -43.62
C GLU A 594 13.14 23.34 -43.37
N GLU A 595 12.13 24.06 -43.85
CA GLU A 595 10.77 23.59 -43.88
C GLU A 595 10.80 22.17 -44.45
N ILE A 596 10.67 21.18 -43.60
CA ILE A 596 10.52 19.81 -44.05
C ILE A 596 9.16 19.75 -44.71
N ASP A 597 9.15 19.65 -46.06
CA ASP A 597 7.91 19.51 -46.82
C ASP A 597 7.42 18.07 -46.72
N SER A 598 6.61 17.81 -45.69
CA SER A 598 6.08 16.48 -45.37
C SER A 598 4.66 16.62 -44.87
N PRO A 599 3.78 15.62 -45.16
CA PRO A 599 2.42 15.59 -44.61
C PRO A 599 2.39 15.58 -43.08
N PHE A 600 3.51 15.24 -42.46
CA PHE A 600 3.61 15.13 -40.99
C PHE A 600 4.31 16.35 -40.37
N ALA A 601 4.85 17.25 -41.18
CA ALA A 601 5.60 18.40 -40.65
C ALA A 601 4.73 19.26 -39.72
N GLY A 602 5.25 19.54 -38.53
CA GLY A 602 4.57 20.35 -37.50
C GLY A 602 3.36 19.69 -36.85
N LYS A 603 3.06 18.44 -37.13
CA LYS A 603 1.92 17.72 -36.56
C LYS A 603 2.30 16.89 -35.35
N THR A 604 1.41 16.83 -34.36
CA THR A 604 1.49 15.91 -33.24
C THR A 604 0.78 14.61 -33.60
N VAL A 605 1.51 13.50 -33.59
CA VAL A 605 1.07 12.20 -34.05
C VAL A 605 1.09 11.20 -32.88
N VAL A 606 0.07 10.35 -32.79
CA VAL A 606 0.01 9.26 -31.81
C VAL A 606 -0.11 7.93 -32.55
N LEU A 607 0.74 6.97 -32.17
CA LEU A 607 0.70 5.60 -32.67
C LEU A 607 -0.08 4.74 -31.69
N THR A 608 -1.02 3.93 -32.19
CA THR A 608 -1.80 2.99 -31.39
C THR A 608 -2.00 1.66 -32.14
N GLY A 609 -2.19 0.57 -31.40
CA GLY A 609 -2.31 -0.76 -31.96
C GLY A 609 -0.98 -1.37 -32.40
N SER A 610 -1.06 -2.54 -33.03
CA SER A 610 0.11 -3.28 -33.53
C SER A 610 0.40 -2.96 -34.98
N LEU A 611 1.64 -2.54 -35.28
CA LEU A 611 2.10 -2.31 -36.65
C LEU A 611 2.71 -3.61 -37.20
N SER A 612 2.40 -3.94 -38.47
CA SER A 612 2.82 -5.19 -39.11
C SER A 612 4.05 -5.05 -40.00
N GLN A 613 4.27 -3.89 -40.60
CA GLN A 613 5.35 -3.66 -41.56
C GLN A 613 6.54 -2.91 -40.96
N LEU A 614 6.32 -2.05 -40.00
CA LEU A 614 7.34 -1.33 -39.26
C LEU A 614 7.20 -1.63 -37.77
N SER A 615 8.30 -1.66 -37.04
CA SER A 615 8.23 -1.60 -35.58
C SER A 615 7.73 -0.22 -35.16
N ARG A 616 7.18 -0.12 -33.96
CA ARG A 616 6.71 1.16 -33.39
C ARG A 616 7.85 2.18 -33.32
N ASP A 617 9.05 1.73 -32.99
CA ASP A 617 10.24 2.56 -32.91
C ASP A 617 10.71 3.05 -34.28
N GLU A 618 10.70 2.19 -35.28
CA GLU A 618 11.04 2.59 -36.67
C GLU A 618 10.04 3.61 -37.20
N ALA A 619 8.76 3.42 -36.98
CA ALA A 619 7.71 4.35 -37.36
C ALA A 619 7.90 5.72 -36.69
N LYS A 620 8.19 5.72 -35.38
CA LYS A 620 8.46 6.91 -34.59
C LYS A 620 9.67 7.68 -35.14
N ASP A 621 10.78 6.99 -35.43
CA ASP A 621 11.99 7.60 -35.92
C ASP A 621 11.79 8.23 -37.32
N ARG A 622 11.06 7.54 -38.19
CA ARG A 622 10.75 8.06 -39.56
C ARG A 622 9.81 9.25 -39.50
N LEU A 623 8.79 9.22 -38.66
CA LEU A 623 7.86 10.34 -38.49
C LEU A 623 8.57 11.56 -37.90
N THR A 624 9.44 11.36 -36.93
CA THR A 624 10.22 12.43 -36.31
C THR A 624 11.18 13.06 -37.34
N ALA A 625 11.81 12.26 -38.19
CA ALA A 625 12.68 12.72 -39.26
C ALA A 625 11.93 13.59 -40.27
N LEU A 626 10.64 13.39 -40.47
CA LEU A 626 9.76 14.16 -41.33
C LEU A 626 9.09 15.37 -40.65
N GLY A 627 9.51 15.71 -39.43
CA GLY A 627 9.05 16.88 -38.70
C GLY A 627 7.83 16.68 -37.81
N ALA A 628 7.40 15.45 -37.59
CA ALA A 628 6.32 15.15 -36.69
C ALA A 628 6.80 15.08 -35.24
N LYS A 629 5.92 15.45 -34.31
CA LYS A 629 6.08 15.18 -32.87
C LYS A 629 5.26 13.95 -32.53
N VAL A 630 5.91 12.87 -32.09
CA VAL A 630 5.25 11.63 -31.71
C VAL A 630 4.97 11.64 -30.20
N SER A 631 3.68 11.56 -29.82
CA SER A 631 3.22 11.59 -28.44
C SER A 631 2.67 10.22 -28.03
N GLY A 632 2.73 9.90 -26.74
CA GLY A 632 2.22 8.65 -26.17
C GLY A 632 0.73 8.67 -25.83
N SER A 633 0.09 9.84 -25.81
CA SER A 633 -1.31 9.99 -25.42
C SER A 633 -2.08 10.91 -26.36
N VAL A 634 -3.37 10.58 -26.55
CA VAL A 634 -4.30 11.38 -27.37
C VAL A 634 -4.86 12.52 -26.52
N SER A 635 -4.79 13.74 -27.06
CA SER A 635 -5.37 14.94 -26.44
C SER A 635 -5.96 15.85 -27.51
N LYS A 636 -6.58 16.96 -27.11
CA LYS A 636 -7.09 17.99 -28.05
C LYS A 636 -5.99 18.59 -28.94
N LYS A 637 -4.73 18.47 -28.55
CA LYS A 637 -3.55 18.95 -29.30
C LYS A 637 -3.03 17.93 -30.31
N THR A 638 -3.55 16.69 -30.31
CA THR A 638 -3.18 15.66 -31.28
C THR A 638 -3.76 15.98 -32.64
N ASP A 639 -2.93 15.98 -33.67
CA ASP A 639 -3.34 16.30 -35.06
C ASP A 639 -3.73 15.04 -35.83
N LEU A 640 -3.10 13.91 -35.56
CA LEU A 640 -3.25 12.68 -36.31
C LEU A 640 -3.02 11.46 -35.40
N VAL A 641 -3.86 10.44 -35.57
CA VAL A 641 -3.67 9.12 -34.94
C VAL A 641 -3.42 8.10 -36.04
N ILE A 642 -2.36 7.32 -35.89
CA ILE A 642 -2.05 6.18 -36.76
C ILE A 642 -2.42 4.91 -36.02
N ALA A 643 -3.46 4.23 -36.51
CA ALA A 643 -4.03 3.05 -35.89
C ALA A 643 -3.63 1.78 -36.65
N GLY A 644 -2.90 0.90 -35.96
CA GLY A 644 -2.63 -0.45 -36.42
C GLY A 644 -3.72 -1.44 -36.00
N GLU A 645 -3.44 -2.72 -36.06
CA GLU A 645 -4.36 -3.77 -35.63
C GLU A 645 -4.59 -3.71 -34.12
N ALA A 646 -5.81 -4.09 -33.70
CA ALA A 646 -6.21 -4.13 -32.31
C ALA A 646 -6.04 -2.78 -31.57
N ALA A 647 -6.28 -1.66 -32.25
CA ALA A 647 -6.27 -0.34 -31.64
C ALA A 647 -7.37 -0.23 -30.57
N GLY A 648 -7.00 0.19 -29.36
CA GLY A 648 -7.88 0.22 -28.19
C GLY A 648 -8.41 1.62 -27.85
N SER A 649 -8.34 2.00 -26.58
CA SER A 649 -8.90 3.22 -26.02
C SER A 649 -8.40 4.53 -26.67
N LYS A 650 -7.17 4.56 -27.19
CA LYS A 650 -6.62 5.73 -27.86
C LYS A 650 -7.34 6.04 -29.18
N LEU A 651 -7.74 5.00 -29.92
CA LEU A 651 -8.55 5.16 -31.14
C LEU A 651 -9.94 5.69 -30.79
N ALA A 652 -10.59 5.14 -29.78
CA ALA A 652 -11.89 5.59 -29.32
C ALA A 652 -11.86 7.06 -28.90
N LYS A 653 -10.82 7.47 -28.18
CA LYS A 653 -10.63 8.86 -27.74
C LYS A 653 -10.40 9.80 -28.92
N ALA A 654 -9.65 9.37 -29.93
CA ALA A 654 -9.44 10.13 -31.15
C ALA A 654 -10.75 10.36 -31.92
N GLN A 655 -11.58 9.34 -32.03
CA GLN A 655 -12.91 9.43 -32.66
C GLN A 655 -13.84 10.38 -31.90
N GLU A 656 -13.81 10.31 -30.56
CA GLU A 656 -14.58 11.21 -29.69
C GLU A 656 -14.17 12.67 -29.86
N LEU A 657 -12.87 12.95 -30.01
CA LEU A 657 -12.31 14.30 -30.17
C LEU A 657 -12.34 14.79 -31.63
N GLY A 658 -12.79 13.98 -32.59
CA GLY A 658 -12.82 14.34 -34.01
C GLY A 658 -11.44 14.44 -34.66
N ILE A 659 -10.45 13.73 -34.15
CA ILE A 659 -9.08 13.73 -34.67
C ILE A 659 -8.99 12.81 -35.88
N ALA A 660 -8.25 13.22 -36.92
CA ALA A 660 -8.00 12.41 -38.13
C ALA A 660 -7.29 11.10 -37.77
N VAL A 661 -7.74 10.00 -38.32
CA VAL A 661 -7.17 8.66 -38.12
C VAL A 661 -6.78 8.06 -39.47
N ILE A 662 -5.56 7.54 -39.57
CA ILE A 662 -5.09 6.76 -40.73
C ILE A 662 -4.60 5.36 -40.25
N ASP A 663 -4.56 4.41 -41.17
CA ASP A 663 -3.98 3.10 -40.92
C ASP A 663 -2.47 3.06 -41.25
N GLU A 664 -1.86 1.90 -40.96
CA GLU A 664 -0.43 1.69 -41.23
C GLU A 664 -0.09 1.78 -42.72
N ALA A 665 -0.95 1.25 -43.61
CA ALA A 665 -0.73 1.28 -45.04
C ALA A 665 -0.71 2.73 -45.59
N GLU A 666 -1.61 3.58 -45.13
CA GLU A 666 -1.63 5.01 -45.50
C GLU A 666 -0.42 5.76 -44.94
N MET A 667 -0.02 5.42 -43.69
CA MET A 667 1.22 5.98 -43.12
C MET A 667 2.44 5.66 -44.00
N ILE A 668 2.60 4.42 -44.40
CA ILE A 668 3.71 3.95 -45.23
C ILE A 668 3.69 4.67 -46.57
N ARG A 669 2.53 4.80 -47.21
CA ARG A 669 2.35 5.56 -48.44
C ARG A 669 2.80 7.01 -48.27
N LEU A 670 2.43 7.66 -47.18
CA LEU A 670 2.81 9.05 -46.90
C LEU A 670 4.28 9.19 -46.49
N LEU A 671 4.93 8.14 -46.05
CA LEU A 671 6.38 8.10 -45.79
C LEU A 671 7.20 8.00 -47.07
N GLY A 672 6.56 7.81 -48.25
CA GLY A 672 7.20 7.77 -49.55
C GLY A 672 7.73 6.38 -49.96
N GLU A 673 7.21 5.31 -49.41
CA GLU A 673 7.54 3.91 -49.73
C GLU A 673 6.47 3.22 -50.58
#